data_ef7a325d38dab89c6223c0ac4d0067c8
#
_entry.id   ef7a325d38dab89c6223c0ac4d0067c8
#
_cell.length_a   1.000
_cell.length_b   1.000
_cell.length_c   1.000
_cell.angle_alpha   90.00
_cell.angle_beta   90.00
_cell.angle_gamma   90.00
#
_symmetry.space_group_name_H-M   'P 1'
#
loop_
_entity.id
_entity.type
_entity.pdbx_description
1 polymer ?
#
loop_
_entity_poly.entity_id
_entity_poly.type
_entity_poly.pdbx_seq_one_letter_code
_entity_poly.pdbx_strand_id
1 'polypeptide(L)'
;MFDKFSDRHIGVTNPEDLKAMLAVIGVKSVDELIAQVIPQSIRLKQPLALPQGMSEYEFANHIQALAAKNRTLRSFIGMGYYPCAVPAAITRNVFENPAWYTSYTPYQAEISQGRLEALLNFQTAVISLTGMEIGNCSLLDEGTAAAEAMLMMFSLRSREAVKEGRNQLFVDRNIFPQTLDVLITRSEPFGIELVIDDYNTYEFTGKEFGAIVQYPAANGEVRDYAAFTEAAHAKGALVTAVADLLSLALLKAPGEWGPTSSSARRSVWVFRWASAARAPATXPRAKRISATCRAASSAYRSTVWATVRSAWRSRPANSTSSASVPPRTSAPLRHXWLRWSASTASITAPKVCAARPRRPTRQPXRXPRRSKRWTTNWQPRTSSTRSKXRRKPPSYSRWRSNAASTSSILRRIGFVSRSTTXPPPEEVNEVIAIFAEAKGKKPRPSNCRRRLPSRPRSCASRSSXPNASSTPTAAKATXCVTSNASSCATSRWQIRXSRSAPAPXNSMPQPSCSPLSLAGFQNMHPFAPADQTEGYRELIDGLAADLATITGFAACSLMPNSGAAGEYTGLMVIRAYHQSRGQGYRNIVLIPSSAHGTNPASAAMAGMKIVTVGCDANGNIDVEDLKAKAQEHSSELACMMITYPSTHGVFESRIREIVDAVHDAGGQVYMDGANMNAQVGLTNPGYIGADVCHLNLHKTFAMPHGGGGPGVGPICVAEHLRKFLPSHSIVPTGGDEGITAVASAPWGSAMLFPITYGYIKMLGGEGLKAATEMAIVNANYMSSALKSEYRTYYSGETGRVGHEMILDLTHFKKDYNIDCGDIAHRLMDYGFHAPTLSFPVHETLMVEPTESEPKAEMDRFIATLIQIKRECEEAAASGEADNVVVNAPHTAAEICGEWSHPYTREKAVFPLDFIRESKFFPYVSKIDNGYGDRNLVCRCTE
;
A
#
# COMPACT_ATOMS: atom_id res chain seq x y z
N MET A 1 -19.50 -33.89 10.97
CA MET A 1 -19.24 -32.49 11.41
C MET A 1 -17.99 -32.00 10.67
N PHE A 2 -18.10 -30.87 9.99
CA PHE A 2 -16.92 -30.33 9.30
C PHE A 2 -16.00 -29.67 10.34
N ASP A 3 -14.70 -29.73 10.10
CA ASP A 3 -13.69 -29.11 10.98
C ASP A 3 -13.93 -27.62 11.08
N LYS A 4 -13.78 -27.09 12.28
CA LYS A 4 -13.76 -25.62 12.47
C LYS A 4 -12.46 -25.07 11.87
N PHE A 5 -12.56 -24.00 11.12
CA PHE A 5 -11.38 -23.33 10.55
C PHE A 5 -10.41 -22.84 11.64
N SER A 6 -10.94 -22.35 12.77
CA SER A 6 -10.13 -21.91 13.91
C SER A 6 -9.16 -23.00 14.40
N ASP A 7 -9.61 -24.26 14.39
CA ASP A 7 -8.81 -25.41 14.91
C ASP A 7 -7.57 -25.68 14.07
N ARG A 8 -7.51 -25.16 12.85
CA ARG A 8 -6.35 -25.29 11.96
C ARG A 8 -5.58 -24.00 11.78
N HIS A 9 -6.22 -22.86 12.01
CA HIS A 9 -5.58 -21.55 11.85
C HIS A 9 -4.77 -21.17 13.10
N ILE A 10 -5.33 -21.40 14.29
CA ILE A 10 -4.67 -21.08 15.56
C ILE A 10 -3.56 -22.12 15.79
N GLY A 11 -2.35 -21.64 16.06
CA GLY A 11 -1.15 -22.50 16.12
C GLY A 11 -1.08 -23.39 17.38
N VAL A 12 -1.67 -22.95 18.49
CA VAL A 12 -1.66 -23.69 19.75
C VAL A 12 -3.07 -24.25 19.99
N THR A 13 -3.32 -25.45 19.50
CA THR A 13 -4.63 -26.13 19.66
C THR A 13 -4.55 -27.29 20.64
N ASN A 14 -3.34 -27.74 21.01
CA ASN A 14 -3.15 -28.81 21.97
C ASN A 14 -3.33 -28.25 23.39
N PRO A 15 -4.29 -28.75 24.18
CA PRO A 15 -4.50 -28.23 25.55
C PRO A 15 -3.29 -28.37 26.48
N GLU A 16 -2.46 -29.39 26.29
CA GLU A 16 -1.26 -29.58 27.13
C GLU A 16 -0.19 -28.53 26.79
N ASP A 17 -0.04 -28.13 25.53
CA ASP A 17 0.84 -27.03 25.15
C ASP A 17 0.36 -25.72 25.76
N LEU A 18 -0.91 -25.42 25.68
CA LEU A 18 -1.49 -24.21 26.26
C LEU A 18 -1.28 -24.21 27.79
N LYS A 19 -1.54 -25.32 28.45
CA LYS A 19 -1.34 -25.48 29.90
C LYS A 19 0.12 -25.24 30.29
N ALA A 20 1.07 -25.78 29.51
CA ALA A 20 2.49 -25.58 29.74
C ALA A 20 2.89 -24.09 29.56
N MET A 21 2.33 -23.43 28.54
CA MET A 21 2.57 -22.00 28.32
C MET A 21 2.03 -21.14 29.46
N LEU A 22 0.80 -21.39 29.92
CA LEU A 22 0.18 -20.68 31.01
C LEU A 22 0.98 -20.86 32.33
N ALA A 23 1.55 -22.06 32.54
CA ALA A 23 2.41 -22.32 33.70
C ALA A 23 3.72 -21.47 33.65
N VAL A 24 4.32 -21.31 32.47
CA VAL A 24 5.51 -20.46 32.27
C VAL A 24 5.15 -18.98 32.50
N ILE A 25 3.99 -18.55 32.03
CA ILE A 25 3.48 -17.20 32.25
C ILE A 25 3.17 -16.96 33.75
N GLY A 26 2.79 -18.02 34.47
CA GLY A 26 2.43 -17.94 35.89
C GLY A 26 0.95 -17.57 36.11
N VAL A 27 0.05 -18.01 35.24
CA VAL A 27 -1.39 -17.81 35.36
C VAL A 27 -2.15 -19.15 35.22
N LYS A 28 -3.38 -19.21 35.74
CA LYS A 28 -4.17 -20.44 35.74
C LYS A 28 -5.03 -20.59 34.48
N SER A 29 -5.33 -19.50 33.81
CA SER A 29 -6.23 -19.53 32.62
C SER A 29 -5.92 -18.35 31.70
N VAL A 30 -6.42 -18.46 30.46
CA VAL A 30 -6.38 -17.36 29.47
C VAL A 30 -7.13 -16.14 30.01
N ASP A 31 -8.31 -16.36 30.61
CA ASP A 31 -9.10 -15.26 31.18
C ASP A 31 -8.34 -14.49 32.25
N GLU A 32 -7.58 -15.20 33.08
CA GLU A 32 -6.74 -14.56 34.10
C GLU A 32 -5.65 -13.68 33.46
N LEU A 33 -5.02 -14.18 32.42
CA LEU A 33 -4.03 -13.40 31.68
C LEU A 33 -4.66 -12.16 31.04
N ILE A 34 -5.78 -12.33 30.33
CA ILE A 34 -6.50 -11.22 29.68
C ILE A 34 -6.90 -10.17 30.75
N ALA A 35 -7.30 -10.61 31.93
CA ALA A 35 -7.64 -9.71 33.03
C ALA A 35 -6.42 -8.91 33.53
N GLN A 36 -5.21 -9.46 33.40
CA GLN A 36 -3.97 -8.75 33.76
C GLN A 36 -3.46 -7.82 32.64
N VAL A 37 -3.81 -8.12 31.36
CA VAL A 37 -3.31 -7.38 30.19
C VAL A 37 -4.20 -6.19 29.82
N ILE A 38 -5.52 -6.40 29.77
CA ILE A 38 -6.47 -5.39 29.26
C ILE A 38 -7.16 -4.69 30.43
N PRO A 39 -7.10 -3.35 30.51
CA PRO A 39 -7.78 -2.61 31.59
C PRO A 39 -9.26 -2.91 31.66
N GLN A 40 -9.78 -3.10 32.89
CA GLN A 40 -11.17 -3.46 33.12
C GLN A 40 -12.16 -2.46 32.49
N SER A 41 -11.80 -1.17 32.49
CA SER A 41 -12.63 -0.08 31.97
C SER A 41 -12.96 -0.20 30.48
N ILE A 42 -12.13 -0.93 29.72
CA ILE A 42 -12.29 -1.07 28.26
C ILE A 42 -12.62 -2.49 27.80
N ARG A 43 -12.76 -3.46 28.71
CA ARG A 43 -13.11 -4.83 28.33
C ARG A 43 -14.58 -4.92 27.90
N LEU A 44 -14.82 -5.53 26.73
CA LEU A 44 -16.19 -5.73 26.22
C LEU A 44 -16.98 -6.64 27.16
N LYS A 45 -18.22 -6.28 27.41
CA LYS A 45 -19.14 -7.02 28.29
C LYS A 45 -19.97 -8.06 27.54
N GLN A 46 -20.04 -7.94 26.22
CA GLN A 46 -20.80 -8.81 25.35
C GLN A 46 -19.90 -9.41 24.26
N PRO A 47 -20.16 -10.62 23.83
CA PRO A 47 -19.41 -11.21 22.73
C PRO A 47 -19.61 -10.42 21.45
N LEU A 48 -18.67 -10.57 20.50
CA LEU A 48 -18.72 -9.91 19.20
C LEU A 48 -19.99 -10.34 18.44
N ALA A 49 -20.77 -9.37 17.98
CA ALA A 49 -22.05 -9.64 17.31
C ALA A 49 -21.84 -10.06 15.84
N LEU A 50 -21.07 -11.14 15.64
CA LEU A 50 -20.82 -11.75 14.33
C LEU A 50 -21.37 -13.18 14.33
N PRO A 51 -21.77 -13.70 13.17
CA PRO A 51 -22.24 -15.08 13.07
C PRO A 51 -21.16 -16.09 13.47
N GLN A 52 -21.59 -17.31 13.72
CA GLN A 52 -20.70 -18.46 13.92
C GLN A 52 -19.86 -18.69 12.67
N GLY A 53 -18.62 -19.15 12.85
CA GLY A 53 -17.69 -19.41 11.74
C GLY A 53 -18.19 -20.49 10.79
N MET A 54 -18.02 -20.27 9.50
CA MET A 54 -18.28 -21.22 8.43
C MET A 54 -17.09 -22.21 8.30
N SER A 55 -17.39 -23.47 7.97
CA SER A 55 -16.35 -24.37 7.49
C SER A 55 -15.84 -23.89 6.12
N GLU A 56 -14.66 -24.37 5.71
CA GLU A 56 -14.11 -24.06 4.38
C GLU A 56 -15.07 -24.44 3.25
N TYR A 57 -15.76 -25.55 3.40
CA TYR A 57 -16.71 -26.05 2.40
C TYR A 57 -17.92 -25.09 2.28
N GLU A 58 -18.46 -24.68 3.39
CA GLU A 58 -19.60 -23.74 3.41
C GLU A 58 -19.18 -22.38 2.82
N PHE A 59 -18.00 -21.90 3.20
CA PHE A 59 -17.48 -20.64 2.64
C PHE A 59 -17.24 -20.74 1.13
N ALA A 60 -16.69 -21.86 0.65
CA ALA A 60 -16.47 -22.06 -0.78
C ALA A 60 -17.76 -21.98 -1.58
N ASN A 61 -18.85 -22.60 -1.08
CA ASN A 61 -20.17 -22.51 -1.70
C ASN A 61 -20.74 -21.09 -1.64
N HIS A 62 -20.63 -20.45 -0.48
CA HIS A 62 -21.13 -19.09 -0.27
C HIS A 62 -20.46 -18.09 -1.23
N ILE A 63 -19.12 -18.12 -1.32
CA ILE A 63 -18.39 -17.15 -2.16
C ILE A 63 -18.61 -17.41 -3.67
N GLN A 64 -18.82 -18.66 -4.07
CA GLN A 64 -19.21 -19.00 -5.44
C GLN A 64 -20.59 -18.46 -5.76
N ALA A 65 -21.53 -18.58 -4.83
CA ALA A 65 -22.90 -18.05 -5.01
C ALA A 65 -22.86 -16.52 -5.14
N LEU A 66 -22.04 -15.82 -4.35
CA LEU A 66 -21.84 -14.37 -4.48
C LEU A 66 -21.25 -14.02 -5.86
N ALA A 67 -20.19 -14.72 -6.27
CA ALA A 67 -19.56 -14.48 -7.59
C ALA A 67 -20.54 -14.66 -8.74
N ALA A 68 -21.46 -15.66 -8.61
CA ALA A 68 -22.46 -15.96 -9.65
C ALA A 68 -23.52 -14.86 -9.81
N LYS A 69 -23.74 -14.02 -8.80
CA LYS A 69 -24.65 -12.88 -8.89
C LYS A 69 -24.09 -11.76 -9.79
N ASN A 70 -22.78 -11.75 -10.04
CA ASN A 70 -22.15 -10.75 -10.90
C ASN A 70 -22.32 -11.11 -12.38
N ARG A 71 -22.68 -10.12 -13.19
CA ARG A 71 -22.87 -10.31 -14.64
C ARG A 71 -21.58 -9.88 -15.38
N THR A 72 -20.75 -10.87 -15.71
CA THR A 72 -19.48 -10.62 -16.41
C THR A 72 -19.75 -10.39 -17.90
N LEU A 73 -19.76 -9.13 -18.30
CA LEU A 73 -20.02 -8.70 -19.68
C LEU A 73 -18.73 -8.18 -20.34
N ARG A 74 -18.70 -8.16 -21.67
CA ARG A 74 -17.63 -7.46 -22.39
C ARG A 74 -17.73 -5.98 -22.10
N SER A 75 -16.71 -5.39 -21.50
CA SER A 75 -16.72 -3.98 -21.09
C SER A 75 -15.98 -3.11 -22.08
N PHE A 76 -16.62 -2.03 -22.50
CA PHE A 76 -16.05 -0.97 -23.33
C PHE A 76 -16.03 0.37 -22.56
N ILE A 77 -16.12 0.32 -21.24
CA ILE A 77 -16.10 1.51 -20.38
C ILE A 77 -14.76 2.25 -20.51
N GLY A 78 -13.65 1.52 -20.54
CA GLY A 78 -12.33 2.13 -20.69
C GLY A 78 -11.89 2.89 -19.44
N MET A 79 -11.74 4.22 -19.56
CA MET A 79 -11.44 5.13 -18.44
C MET A 79 -10.21 4.69 -17.61
N GLY A 80 -9.18 4.20 -18.32
CA GLY A 80 -7.95 3.81 -17.65
C GLY A 80 -7.89 2.33 -17.22
N TYR A 81 -8.99 1.60 -17.27
CA TYR A 81 -9.07 0.18 -16.89
C TYR A 81 -9.42 -0.63 -18.13
N TYR A 82 -8.53 -1.50 -18.56
CA TYR A 82 -8.66 -2.26 -19.80
C TYR A 82 -8.39 -3.74 -19.56
N PRO A 83 -9.07 -4.65 -20.28
CA PRO A 83 -8.80 -6.08 -20.12
C PRO A 83 -7.38 -6.42 -20.57
N CYS A 84 -6.75 -7.32 -19.85
CA CYS A 84 -5.37 -7.75 -20.10
C CYS A 84 -5.30 -9.24 -20.37
N ALA A 85 -4.54 -9.62 -21.41
CA ALA A 85 -4.20 -11.02 -21.66
C ALA A 85 -2.99 -11.38 -20.80
N VAL A 86 -3.23 -12.05 -19.68
CA VAL A 86 -2.17 -12.45 -18.76
C VAL A 86 -1.58 -13.78 -19.21
N PRO A 87 -0.25 -13.86 -19.49
CA PRO A 87 0.37 -15.15 -19.80
C PRO A 87 0.20 -16.16 -18.65
N ALA A 88 -0.12 -17.42 -19.01
CA ALA A 88 -0.36 -18.47 -18.01
C ALA A 88 0.84 -18.68 -17.07
N ALA A 89 2.06 -18.49 -17.59
CA ALA A 89 3.28 -18.60 -16.78
C ALA A 89 3.30 -17.56 -15.64
N ILE A 90 2.76 -16.35 -15.87
CA ILE A 90 2.68 -15.33 -14.83
C ILE A 90 1.61 -15.72 -13.80
N THR A 91 0.44 -16.17 -14.26
CA THR A 91 -0.62 -16.61 -13.36
C THR A 91 -0.10 -17.69 -12.40
N ARG A 92 0.48 -18.77 -12.97
CA ARG A 92 0.95 -19.91 -12.17
C ARG A 92 2.16 -19.59 -11.29
N ASN A 93 3.21 -18.96 -11.87
CA ASN A 93 4.50 -18.86 -11.20
C ASN A 93 4.65 -17.61 -10.33
N VAL A 94 3.74 -16.65 -10.45
CA VAL A 94 3.78 -15.42 -9.68
C VAL A 94 2.50 -15.23 -8.87
N PHE A 95 1.33 -15.17 -9.52
CA PHE A 95 0.08 -14.89 -8.82
C PHE A 95 -0.33 -16.00 -7.84
N GLU A 96 -0.16 -17.25 -8.26
CA GLU A 96 -0.54 -18.42 -7.45
C GLU A 96 0.58 -18.90 -6.52
N ASN A 97 1.74 -18.26 -6.56
CA ASN A 97 2.91 -18.68 -5.79
C ASN A 97 3.00 -17.92 -4.46
N PRO A 98 2.80 -18.60 -3.32
CA PRO A 98 2.84 -17.92 -2.01
C PRO A 98 4.17 -17.25 -1.70
N ALA A 99 5.28 -17.71 -2.27
CA ALA A 99 6.58 -17.04 -2.09
C ALA A 99 6.54 -15.57 -2.56
N TRP A 100 5.67 -15.24 -3.51
CA TRP A 100 5.53 -13.87 -3.99
C TRP A 100 4.50 -13.06 -3.22
N TYR A 101 3.34 -13.63 -2.89
CA TYR A 101 2.27 -12.82 -2.32
C TYR A 101 2.26 -12.75 -0.79
N THR A 102 2.91 -13.68 -0.08
CA THR A 102 2.95 -13.64 1.38
C THR A 102 4.08 -12.76 1.93
N SER A 103 5.13 -12.46 1.14
CA SER A 103 6.26 -11.69 1.64
C SER A 103 5.89 -10.21 1.86
N TYR A 104 6.43 -9.65 2.94
CA TYR A 104 6.30 -8.24 3.30
C TYR A 104 7.38 -7.42 2.57
N THR A 105 7.58 -6.17 2.96
CA THR A 105 8.66 -5.32 2.44
C THR A 105 10.00 -6.02 2.64
N PRO A 106 10.88 -6.01 1.62
CA PRO A 106 12.19 -6.70 1.75
C PRO A 106 13.17 -5.90 2.62
N TYR A 107 12.91 -5.86 3.92
CA TYR A 107 13.74 -5.11 4.89
C TYR A 107 15.15 -5.65 4.99
N GLN A 108 15.32 -6.98 4.89
CA GLN A 108 16.62 -7.63 4.94
C GLN A 108 17.05 -8.01 3.54
N ALA A 109 17.97 -7.24 3.00
CA ALA A 109 18.42 -7.38 1.61
C ALA A 109 19.12 -8.74 1.39
N GLU A 110 19.80 -9.26 2.41
CA GLU A 110 20.58 -10.51 2.34
C GLU A 110 19.71 -11.71 1.93
N ILE A 111 18.46 -11.72 2.35
CA ILE A 111 17.52 -12.81 2.04
C ILE A 111 16.47 -12.41 1.01
N SER A 112 16.59 -11.21 0.41
CA SER A 112 15.59 -10.66 -0.50
C SER A 112 16.15 -10.34 -1.88
N GLN A 113 17.29 -10.89 -2.26
CA GLN A 113 18.01 -10.52 -3.49
C GLN A 113 17.16 -10.64 -4.74
N GLY A 114 16.43 -11.74 -4.92
CA GLY A 114 15.58 -11.91 -6.12
C GLY A 114 14.43 -10.91 -6.17
N ARG A 115 13.90 -10.51 -5.02
CA ARG A 115 12.84 -9.48 -4.96
C ARG A 115 13.40 -8.11 -5.31
N LEU A 116 14.60 -7.80 -4.82
CA LEU A 116 15.29 -6.54 -5.11
C LEU A 116 15.64 -6.44 -6.61
N GLU A 117 16.12 -7.53 -7.19
CA GLU A 117 16.38 -7.61 -8.63
C GLU A 117 15.12 -7.33 -9.45
N ALA A 118 14.00 -7.93 -9.06
CA ALA A 118 12.71 -7.70 -9.74
C ALA A 118 12.29 -6.22 -9.67
N LEU A 119 12.50 -5.56 -8.52
CA LEU A 119 12.20 -4.14 -8.36
C LEU A 119 13.10 -3.28 -9.26
N LEU A 120 14.40 -3.58 -9.30
CA LEU A 120 15.36 -2.84 -10.15
C LEU A 120 15.01 -3.00 -11.63
N ASN A 121 14.69 -4.21 -12.06
CA ASN A 121 14.25 -4.49 -13.43
C ASN A 121 12.99 -3.70 -13.77
N PHE A 122 12.05 -3.61 -12.83
CA PHE A 122 10.82 -2.85 -13.00
C PHE A 122 11.11 -1.35 -13.18
N GLN A 123 11.94 -0.77 -12.29
CA GLN A 123 12.33 0.64 -12.38
C GLN A 123 13.02 0.92 -13.74
N THR A 124 13.92 0.04 -14.16
CA THR A 124 14.62 0.13 -15.44
C THR A 124 13.62 0.15 -16.61
N ALA A 125 12.64 -0.75 -16.59
CA ALA A 125 11.61 -0.81 -17.65
C ALA A 125 10.80 0.48 -17.72
N VAL A 126 10.39 1.03 -16.56
CA VAL A 126 9.62 2.28 -16.50
C VAL A 126 10.46 3.45 -17.04
N ILE A 127 11.72 3.56 -16.60
CA ILE A 127 12.66 4.60 -17.05
C ILE A 127 12.82 4.52 -18.57
N SER A 128 13.06 3.32 -19.10
CA SER A 128 13.28 3.11 -20.53
C SER A 128 12.07 3.50 -21.38
N LEU A 129 10.87 3.16 -20.92
CA LEU A 129 9.63 3.44 -21.64
C LEU A 129 9.23 4.91 -21.57
N THR A 130 9.45 5.56 -20.44
CA THR A 130 9.07 6.97 -20.25
C THR A 130 10.15 7.94 -20.76
N GLY A 131 11.37 7.46 -20.99
CA GLY A 131 12.50 8.31 -21.36
C GLY A 131 12.99 9.22 -20.24
N MET A 132 12.55 8.97 -19.00
CA MET A 132 12.99 9.72 -17.83
C MET A 132 14.32 9.17 -17.32
N GLU A 133 15.09 10.02 -16.62
CA GLU A 133 16.43 9.62 -16.13
C GLU A 133 16.36 8.82 -14.82
N ILE A 134 15.36 9.08 -14.00
CA ILE A 134 15.21 8.45 -12.67
C ILE A 134 13.77 8.00 -12.49
N GLY A 135 13.59 6.81 -11.96
CA GLY A 135 12.27 6.28 -11.60
C GLY A 135 12.22 5.88 -10.14
N ASN A 136 11.08 6.04 -9.52
CA ASN A 136 10.81 5.45 -8.21
C ASN A 136 10.04 4.14 -8.37
N CYS A 137 9.76 3.48 -7.26
CA CYS A 137 8.88 2.32 -7.23
C CYS A 137 7.42 2.75 -7.35
N SER A 138 6.51 1.82 -7.25
CA SER A 138 5.09 2.03 -7.40
C SER A 138 4.51 2.95 -6.33
N LEU A 139 3.56 3.78 -6.72
CA LEU A 139 2.66 4.50 -5.84
C LEU A 139 1.32 3.74 -5.77
N LEU A 140 0.35 4.24 -4.99
CA LEU A 140 -0.86 3.46 -4.71
C LEU A 140 -1.69 3.18 -5.97
N ASP A 141 -1.97 4.24 -6.74
CA ASP A 141 -2.69 4.13 -8.02
C ASP A 141 -2.38 5.36 -8.88
N GLU A 142 -3.01 5.46 -10.06
CA GLU A 142 -2.76 6.54 -11.01
C GLU A 142 -3.08 7.92 -10.43
N GLY A 143 -4.25 8.04 -9.78
CA GLY A 143 -4.66 9.30 -9.16
C GLY A 143 -3.72 9.72 -8.04
N THR A 144 -3.32 8.77 -7.19
CA THR A 144 -2.35 9.02 -6.12
C THR A 144 -0.99 9.43 -6.71
N ALA A 145 -0.53 8.78 -7.79
CA ALA A 145 0.74 9.13 -8.42
C ALA A 145 0.72 10.54 -9.01
N ALA A 146 -0.39 10.93 -9.62
CA ALA A 146 -0.59 12.30 -10.13
C ALA A 146 -0.59 13.31 -8.99
N ALA A 147 -1.26 12.99 -7.88
CA ALA A 147 -1.31 13.86 -6.69
C ALA A 147 0.07 13.98 -6.01
N GLU A 148 0.83 12.89 -5.93
CA GLU A 148 2.21 12.95 -5.42
C GLU A 148 3.08 13.84 -6.32
N ALA A 149 2.91 13.78 -7.63
CA ALA A 149 3.61 14.66 -8.57
C ALA A 149 3.20 16.11 -8.37
N MET A 150 1.90 16.37 -8.15
CA MET A 150 1.40 17.72 -7.81
C MET A 150 2.11 18.28 -6.57
N LEU A 151 2.12 17.52 -5.49
CA LEU A 151 2.74 17.96 -4.22
C LEU A 151 4.25 18.10 -4.36
N MET A 152 4.89 17.25 -5.17
CA MET A 152 6.31 17.39 -5.49
C MET A 152 6.58 18.73 -6.21
N MET A 153 5.80 19.03 -7.26
CA MET A 153 5.93 20.30 -7.99
C MET A 153 5.69 21.49 -7.05
N PHE A 154 4.68 21.41 -6.20
CA PHE A 154 4.35 22.45 -5.22
C PHE A 154 5.51 22.70 -4.24
N SER A 155 6.16 21.62 -3.79
CA SER A 155 7.31 21.70 -2.87
C SER A 155 8.58 22.24 -3.53
N LEU A 156 8.66 22.14 -4.86
CA LEU A 156 9.84 22.58 -5.64
C LEU A 156 9.79 24.06 -6.03
N ARG A 157 8.73 24.79 -5.63
CA ARG A 157 8.63 26.23 -5.91
C ARG A 157 9.83 26.97 -5.32
N SER A 158 10.35 27.93 -6.06
CA SER A 158 11.41 28.81 -5.56
C SER A 158 10.88 29.67 -4.42
N ARG A 159 11.77 30.26 -3.64
CA ARG A 159 11.39 31.19 -2.56
C ARG A 159 10.58 32.37 -3.10
N GLU A 160 10.92 32.83 -4.29
CA GLU A 160 10.22 33.92 -4.98
C GLU A 160 8.79 33.49 -5.33
N ALA A 161 8.63 32.30 -5.95
CA ALA A 161 7.32 31.74 -6.31
C ALA A 161 6.41 31.58 -5.08
N VAL A 162 6.99 31.16 -3.94
CA VAL A 162 6.25 31.05 -2.68
C VAL A 162 5.79 32.42 -2.19
N LYS A 163 6.68 33.46 -2.22
CA LYS A 163 6.35 34.85 -1.83
C LYS A 163 5.28 35.46 -2.74
N GLU A 164 5.30 35.11 -4.03
CA GLU A 164 4.34 35.57 -5.03
C GLU A 164 3.00 34.82 -4.93
N GLY A 165 2.90 33.82 -4.07
CA GLY A 165 1.68 33.04 -3.90
C GLY A 165 1.33 32.21 -5.13
N ARG A 166 2.34 31.69 -5.86
CA ARG A 166 2.10 30.81 -7.02
C ARG A 166 1.55 29.46 -6.52
N ASN A 167 0.23 29.35 -6.44
CA ASN A 167 -0.46 28.17 -5.91
C ASN A 167 -1.44 27.54 -6.91
N GLN A 168 -1.38 27.95 -8.19
CA GLN A 168 -2.26 27.39 -9.22
C GLN A 168 -1.60 26.20 -9.92
N LEU A 169 -2.40 25.15 -10.17
CA LEU A 169 -2.00 23.97 -10.95
C LEU A 169 -2.93 23.84 -12.15
N PHE A 170 -2.39 23.91 -13.35
CA PHE A 170 -3.17 23.59 -14.54
C PHE A 170 -3.44 22.08 -14.61
N VAL A 171 -4.67 21.69 -14.91
CA VAL A 171 -5.05 20.29 -15.15
C VAL A 171 -5.81 20.20 -16.47
N ASP A 172 -5.30 19.42 -17.42
CA ASP A 172 -5.99 19.23 -18.71
C ASP A 172 -7.40 18.67 -18.46
N ARG A 173 -8.43 19.32 -19.00
CA ARG A 173 -9.84 18.88 -18.89
C ARG A 173 -10.06 17.44 -19.36
N ASN A 174 -9.14 16.86 -20.14
CA ASN A 174 -9.21 15.51 -20.65
C ASN A 174 -8.36 14.53 -19.81
N ILE A 175 -8.15 14.84 -18.52
CA ILE A 175 -7.66 13.87 -17.55
C ILE A 175 -8.79 12.91 -17.15
N PHE A 176 -8.49 11.72 -16.66
CA PHE A 176 -9.52 10.81 -16.16
C PHE A 176 -10.22 11.43 -14.93
N PRO A 177 -11.58 11.36 -14.87
CA PRO A 177 -12.30 11.99 -13.75
C PRO A 177 -11.90 11.44 -12.38
N GLN A 178 -11.62 10.15 -12.26
CA GLN A 178 -11.14 9.57 -10.99
C GLN A 178 -9.76 10.08 -10.58
N THR A 179 -8.91 10.46 -11.52
CA THR A 179 -7.63 11.09 -11.23
C THR A 179 -7.86 12.52 -10.73
N LEU A 180 -8.79 13.23 -11.36
CA LEU A 180 -9.17 14.58 -10.95
C LEU A 180 -9.74 14.58 -9.52
N ASP A 181 -10.60 13.59 -9.18
CA ASP A 181 -11.14 13.47 -7.82
C ASP A 181 -10.03 13.40 -6.77
N VAL A 182 -9.00 12.59 -7.01
CA VAL A 182 -7.89 12.45 -6.07
C VAL A 182 -7.06 13.74 -6.00
N LEU A 183 -6.88 14.44 -7.14
CA LEU A 183 -6.20 15.74 -7.16
C LEU A 183 -6.95 16.76 -6.31
N ILE A 184 -8.28 16.79 -6.40
CA ILE A 184 -9.13 17.70 -5.59
C ILE A 184 -8.90 17.43 -4.10
N THR A 185 -9.02 16.17 -3.67
CA THR A 185 -8.82 15.80 -2.25
C THR A 185 -7.43 16.23 -1.75
N ARG A 186 -6.39 15.99 -2.58
CA ARG A 186 -5.00 16.21 -2.17
C ARG A 186 -4.56 17.66 -2.29
N SER A 187 -5.26 18.51 -3.09
CA SER A 187 -4.93 19.94 -3.26
C SER A 187 -5.47 20.78 -2.11
N GLU A 188 -6.61 20.39 -1.55
CA GLU A 188 -7.37 21.20 -0.59
C GLU A 188 -6.57 21.55 0.67
N PRO A 189 -5.87 20.60 1.36
CA PRO A 189 -5.12 20.95 2.57
C PRO A 189 -3.98 21.96 2.37
N PHE A 190 -3.50 22.08 1.13
CA PHE A 190 -2.36 22.97 0.80
C PHE A 190 -2.81 24.28 0.15
N GLY A 191 -4.10 24.49 -0.04
CA GLY A 191 -4.62 25.67 -0.71
C GLY A 191 -4.21 25.75 -2.18
N ILE A 192 -4.01 24.60 -2.82
CA ILE A 192 -3.66 24.54 -4.26
C ILE A 192 -4.95 24.73 -5.06
N GLU A 193 -4.93 25.71 -5.96
CA GLU A 193 -6.05 26.01 -6.85
C GLU A 193 -5.89 25.24 -8.15
N LEU A 194 -6.84 24.37 -8.48
CA LEU A 194 -6.83 23.58 -9.72
C LEU A 194 -7.51 24.40 -10.84
N VAL A 195 -6.76 24.69 -11.91
CA VAL A 195 -7.26 25.38 -13.12
C VAL A 195 -7.50 24.31 -14.18
N ILE A 196 -8.75 23.93 -14.35
CA ILE A 196 -9.14 22.86 -15.29
C ILE A 196 -9.54 23.47 -16.63
N ASP A 197 -8.69 23.27 -17.67
CA ASP A 197 -8.94 23.91 -18.96
C ASP A 197 -8.36 23.09 -20.13
N ASP A 198 -8.45 23.62 -21.34
CA ASP A 198 -7.95 22.99 -22.57
C ASP A 198 -6.51 23.40 -22.83
N TYR A 199 -5.62 22.40 -22.91
CA TYR A 199 -4.19 22.63 -23.15
C TYR A 199 -3.92 23.42 -24.45
N ASN A 200 -4.81 23.34 -25.46
CA ASN A 200 -4.62 24.03 -26.76
C ASN A 200 -4.81 25.54 -26.68
N THR A 201 -5.64 26.00 -25.75
CA THR A 201 -6.05 27.41 -25.68
C THR A 201 -5.57 28.09 -24.40
N TYR A 202 -4.98 27.32 -23.47
CA TYR A 202 -4.55 27.85 -22.18
C TYR A 202 -3.27 28.67 -22.32
N GLU A 203 -3.30 29.88 -21.78
CA GLU A 203 -2.14 30.78 -21.71
C GLU A 203 -1.67 30.86 -20.26
N PHE A 204 -0.43 30.47 -20.03
CA PHE A 204 0.17 30.53 -18.69
C PHE A 204 0.34 31.96 -18.23
N THR A 205 -0.19 32.26 -17.06
CA THR A 205 -0.17 33.64 -16.47
C THR A 205 1.06 33.89 -15.60
N GLY A 206 1.78 32.83 -15.21
CA GLY A 206 2.87 32.91 -14.23
C GLY A 206 2.45 32.66 -12.80
N LYS A 207 1.16 32.44 -12.54
CA LYS A 207 0.63 32.04 -11.21
C LYS A 207 0.71 30.54 -10.99
N GLU A 208 0.88 29.78 -12.08
CA GLU A 208 0.93 28.34 -12.04
C GLU A 208 2.32 27.87 -11.60
N PHE A 209 2.35 26.98 -10.60
CA PHE A 209 3.60 26.29 -10.24
C PHE A 209 3.79 25.03 -11.08
N GLY A 210 2.71 24.50 -11.69
CA GLY A 210 2.80 23.27 -12.46
C GLY A 210 1.60 23.03 -13.34
N ALA A 211 1.72 21.96 -14.15
CA ALA A 211 0.65 21.50 -15.05
C ALA A 211 0.64 19.97 -15.09
N ILE A 212 -0.55 19.38 -15.22
CA ILE A 212 -0.74 17.94 -15.37
C ILE A 212 -1.51 17.67 -16.67
N VAL A 213 -0.96 16.80 -17.53
CA VAL A 213 -1.59 16.36 -18.79
C VAL A 213 -1.68 14.84 -18.88
N GLN A 214 -2.73 14.33 -19.50
CA GLN A 214 -2.98 12.89 -19.67
C GLN A 214 -2.51 12.43 -21.05
N TYR A 215 -1.66 11.38 -21.13
CA TYR A 215 -1.05 10.93 -22.39
C TYR A 215 -1.16 9.41 -22.55
N PRO A 216 -1.94 8.92 -23.50
CA PRO A 216 -2.93 9.65 -24.30
C PRO A 216 -4.08 10.21 -23.43
N ALA A 217 -4.76 11.23 -23.92
CA ALA A 217 -5.86 11.89 -23.23
C ALA A 217 -7.05 10.93 -22.96
N ALA A 218 -7.90 11.27 -21.99
CA ALA A 218 -9.03 10.43 -21.57
C ALA A 218 -10.01 10.15 -22.72
N ASN A 219 -10.11 11.05 -23.68
CA ASN A 219 -10.94 10.86 -24.90
C ASN A 219 -10.24 10.01 -25.96
N GLY A 220 -9.03 9.51 -25.72
CA GLY A 220 -8.27 8.65 -26.62
C GLY A 220 -7.39 9.38 -27.62
N GLU A 221 -7.37 10.68 -27.62
CA GLU A 221 -6.51 11.47 -28.51
C GLU A 221 -5.04 11.34 -28.11
N VAL A 222 -4.19 11.16 -29.10
CA VAL A 222 -2.74 11.25 -28.95
C VAL A 222 -2.35 12.69 -29.29
N ARG A 223 -1.89 13.42 -28.32
CA ARG A 223 -1.59 14.84 -28.43
C ARG A 223 -0.10 15.12 -28.39
N ASP A 224 0.33 16.18 -29.05
CA ASP A 224 1.69 16.68 -28.96
C ASP A 224 1.71 17.80 -27.92
N TYR A 225 2.34 17.52 -26.78
CA TYR A 225 2.42 18.47 -25.68
C TYR A 225 3.76 19.25 -25.66
N ALA A 226 4.60 19.15 -26.72
CA ALA A 226 5.94 19.78 -26.69
C ALA A 226 5.84 21.31 -26.52
N ALA A 227 5.08 21.98 -27.37
CA ALA A 227 4.90 23.44 -27.33
C ALA A 227 4.24 23.90 -26.03
N PHE A 228 3.24 23.15 -25.53
CA PHE A 228 2.59 23.42 -24.24
C PHE A 228 3.60 23.35 -23.10
N THR A 229 4.44 22.31 -23.12
CA THR A 229 5.47 22.11 -22.08
C THR A 229 6.51 23.24 -22.10
N GLU A 230 6.92 23.66 -23.30
CA GLU A 230 7.84 24.78 -23.47
C GLU A 230 7.25 26.09 -22.93
N ALA A 231 5.97 26.36 -23.23
CA ALA A 231 5.26 27.53 -22.73
C ALA A 231 5.15 27.54 -21.21
N ALA A 232 4.84 26.36 -20.62
CA ALA A 232 4.78 26.21 -19.17
C ALA A 232 6.14 26.51 -18.52
N HIS A 233 7.20 25.91 -19.06
CA HIS A 233 8.57 26.08 -18.55
C HIS A 233 9.03 27.54 -18.69
N ALA A 234 8.66 28.23 -19.76
CA ALA A 234 8.99 29.65 -19.98
C ALA A 234 8.41 30.56 -18.88
N LYS A 235 7.30 30.12 -18.26
CA LYS A 235 6.64 30.82 -17.12
C LYS A 235 7.06 30.25 -15.76
N GLY A 236 7.98 29.29 -15.74
CA GLY A 236 8.46 28.65 -14.51
C GLY A 236 7.57 27.56 -13.94
N ALA A 237 6.55 27.12 -14.69
CA ALA A 237 5.68 26.03 -14.27
C ALA A 237 6.27 24.68 -14.69
N LEU A 238 6.26 23.70 -13.78
CA LEU A 238 6.72 22.34 -14.05
C LEU A 238 5.60 21.52 -14.71
N VAL A 239 5.94 20.50 -15.51
CA VAL A 239 4.91 19.72 -16.20
C VAL A 239 5.01 18.22 -15.82
N THR A 240 3.86 17.61 -15.52
CA THR A 240 3.75 16.17 -15.29
C THR A 240 2.88 15.54 -16.37
N ALA A 241 3.41 14.48 -17.01
CA ALA A 241 2.66 13.66 -17.95
C ALA A 241 2.12 12.40 -17.25
N VAL A 242 0.80 12.22 -17.22
CA VAL A 242 0.14 11.00 -16.72
C VAL A 242 0.00 10.06 -17.92
N ALA A 243 0.87 9.06 -18.01
CA ALA A 243 1.06 8.25 -19.22
C ALA A 243 0.63 6.79 -19.07
N ASP A 244 0.19 6.21 -20.19
CA ASP A 244 -0.07 4.76 -20.29
C ASP A 244 1.18 4.08 -20.84
N LEU A 245 1.86 3.28 -20.00
CA LEU A 245 3.12 2.64 -20.35
C LEU A 245 3.04 1.77 -21.61
N LEU A 246 1.93 1.07 -21.85
CA LEU A 246 1.82 0.21 -23.03
C LEU A 246 1.79 1.07 -24.31
N SER A 247 1.16 2.22 -24.25
CA SER A 247 1.11 3.14 -25.39
C SER A 247 2.50 3.68 -25.75
N LEU A 248 3.40 3.79 -24.76
CA LEU A 248 4.76 4.31 -24.96
C LEU A 248 5.65 3.37 -25.76
N ALA A 249 5.24 2.12 -25.95
CA ALA A 249 5.94 1.22 -26.89
C ALA A 249 5.79 1.69 -28.34
N LEU A 250 4.83 2.57 -28.63
CA LEU A 250 4.60 3.12 -29.98
C LEU A 250 4.71 4.65 -30.04
N LEU A 251 4.37 5.32 -28.93
CA LEU A 251 4.31 6.78 -28.89
C LEU A 251 5.64 7.35 -28.41
N LYS A 252 5.91 8.60 -28.74
CA LYS A 252 7.06 9.35 -28.29
C LYS A 252 7.06 9.38 -26.75
N ALA A 253 8.18 8.99 -26.15
CA ALA A 253 8.28 8.93 -24.70
C ALA A 253 8.18 10.34 -24.07
N PRO A 254 7.55 10.49 -22.89
CA PRO A 254 7.48 11.80 -22.24
C PRO A 254 8.83 12.50 -22.12
N GLY A 255 9.88 11.80 -21.73
CA GLY A 255 11.22 12.39 -21.62
C GLY A 255 11.77 13.00 -22.91
N GLU A 256 11.16 12.67 -24.07
CA GLU A 256 11.59 13.19 -25.37
C GLU A 256 10.90 14.52 -25.77
N TRP A 257 9.82 14.88 -25.06
CA TRP A 257 9.12 16.15 -25.32
C TRP A 257 9.09 17.06 -24.09
N GLY A 258 9.83 16.70 -23.06
CA GLY A 258 10.34 17.61 -22.06
C GLY A 258 9.57 17.82 -20.74
N PRO A 259 8.54 17.02 -20.37
CA PRO A 259 7.92 17.24 -19.06
C PRO A 259 8.93 17.01 -17.94
N THR A 260 8.72 17.71 -16.83
CA THR A 260 9.58 17.60 -15.65
C THR A 260 9.48 16.24 -15.00
N SER A 261 8.29 15.65 -15.03
CA SER A 261 8.06 14.30 -14.50
C SER A 261 7.02 13.55 -15.32
N SER A 262 6.94 12.25 -15.12
CA SER A 262 5.89 11.44 -15.70
C SER A 262 5.36 10.48 -14.64
N SER A 263 4.06 10.48 -14.45
CA SER A 263 3.36 9.45 -13.69
C SER A 263 2.86 8.43 -14.71
N ALA A 264 3.14 7.16 -14.50
CA ALA A 264 2.91 6.16 -15.52
C ALA A 264 1.98 5.05 -15.02
N ARG A 265 0.91 4.83 -15.76
CA ARG A 265 -0.10 3.80 -15.48
C ARG A 265 0.27 2.49 -16.19
N ARG A 266 0.07 1.38 -15.49
CA ARG A 266 0.44 0.05 -15.98
C ARG A 266 -0.68 -0.98 -15.94
N SER A 267 -1.91 -0.55 -15.81
CA SER A 267 -3.05 -1.47 -15.75
C SER A 267 -3.21 -2.35 -17.00
N VAL A 268 -2.56 -1.95 -18.08
CA VAL A 268 -2.67 -2.59 -19.40
C VAL A 268 -1.69 -3.76 -19.57
N TRP A 269 -0.73 -3.93 -18.66
CA TRP A 269 0.35 -4.91 -18.87
C TRP A 269 0.05 -6.30 -18.32
N VAL A 270 -0.51 -6.37 -17.10
CA VAL A 270 -0.51 -7.63 -16.36
C VAL A 270 -1.85 -8.01 -15.77
N PHE A 271 -2.73 -7.05 -15.47
CA PHE A 271 -3.88 -7.33 -14.63
C PHE A 271 -5.14 -7.60 -15.42
N ARG A 272 -5.81 -8.67 -15.07
CA ARG A 272 -7.23 -8.83 -15.40
C ARG A 272 -8.01 -7.79 -14.59
N TRP A 273 -9.16 -7.42 -15.08
CA TRP A 273 -10.02 -6.54 -14.30
C TRP A 273 -10.46 -7.27 -13.05
N ALA A 274 -10.43 -6.61 -11.97
CA ALA A 274 -11.00 -7.07 -10.72
C ALA A 274 -11.41 -5.83 -9.94
N SER A 275 -12.57 -5.33 -10.25
CA SER A 275 -13.20 -4.21 -9.56
C SER A 275 -12.23 -3.26 -8.88
N ALA A 276 -11.43 -2.56 -9.69
CA ALA A 276 -10.43 -1.66 -9.14
C ALA A 276 -9.21 -2.34 -8.57
N ALA A 277 -8.85 -3.48 -9.16
CA ALA A 277 -7.52 -3.99 -8.90
C ALA A 277 -6.52 -2.88 -9.17
N ARG A 278 -5.61 -2.73 -8.27
CA ARG A 278 -4.58 -1.70 -8.26
C ARG A 278 -3.90 -1.55 -9.61
N ALA A 279 -3.98 -0.37 -10.19
CA ALA A 279 -3.15 0.00 -11.31
C ALA A 279 -1.89 0.68 -10.74
N PRO A 280 -0.78 -0.05 -10.55
CA PRO A 280 0.42 0.57 -10.00
C PRO A 280 0.88 1.71 -10.89
N ALA A 281 1.32 2.78 -10.29
CA ALA A 281 1.80 3.97 -10.96
C ALA A 281 3.20 4.34 -10.48
N THR A 282 3.95 5.16 -11.26
CA THR A 282 5.34 5.52 -11.00
C THR A 282 5.65 6.95 -11.46
N UNK A 283 6.56 7.70 -11.13
CA UNK A 283 6.83 8.53 -11.46
C UNK A 283 7.89 8.64 -11.79
N PRO A 284 8.50 8.37 -12.73
CA PRO A 284 9.88 8.74 -13.05
C PRO A 284 10.13 10.26 -13.07
N ARG A 285 11.34 10.64 -12.80
CA ARG A 285 11.71 12.04 -12.56
C ARG A 285 12.94 12.46 -13.36
N ALA A 286 13.04 13.75 -13.66
CA ALA A 286 14.19 14.30 -14.33
C ALA A 286 15.37 14.53 -13.35
N LYS A 287 16.60 14.47 -13.86
CA LYS A 287 17.85 14.59 -13.06
C LYS A 287 17.94 15.89 -12.27
N ARG A 288 17.49 17.00 -12.85
CA ARG A 288 17.60 18.33 -12.23
C ARG A 288 16.82 18.47 -10.93
N ILE A 289 15.84 17.61 -10.69
CA ILE A 289 15.07 17.60 -9.43
C ILE A 289 15.56 16.51 -8.47
N SER A 290 16.59 15.75 -8.85
CA SER A 290 17.07 14.61 -8.07
C SER A 290 17.59 14.98 -6.67
N ALA A 291 18.18 16.18 -6.52
CA ALA A 291 18.68 16.62 -5.22
C ALA A 291 17.53 16.87 -4.23
N THR A 292 16.46 17.53 -4.69
CA THR A 292 15.25 17.76 -3.88
C THR A 292 14.50 16.45 -3.65
N CYS A 293 14.48 15.59 -4.68
CA CYS A 293 13.93 14.24 -4.53
C CYS A 293 14.74 13.42 -3.52
N ARG A 294 16.06 13.62 -3.43
CA ARG A 294 16.88 12.95 -2.41
C ARG A 294 16.52 13.41 -0.99
N ALA A 295 16.25 14.68 -0.79
CA ALA A 295 15.79 15.19 0.49
C ALA A 295 14.37 14.69 0.79
N ALA A 296 13.48 14.74 -0.18
CA ALA A 296 12.11 14.26 -0.06
C ALA A 296 12.06 12.73 0.03
N SER A 297 12.97 12.02 -0.64
CA SER A 297 13.03 10.56 -0.65
C SER A 297 13.99 9.99 0.39
N SER A 298 14.43 10.78 1.37
CA SER A 298 15.14 10.19 2.51
C SER A 298 14.24 9.26 3.31
N ALA A 299 12.93 9.40 3.19
CA ALA A 299 11.95 8.42 3.65
C ALA A 299 11.72 7.30 2.63
N TYR A 300 12.19 7.50 1.40
CA TYR A 300 12.02 6.57 0.30
C TYR A 300 13.32 6.32 -0.42
N ARG A 301 14.33 6.18 0.32
CA ARG A 301 15.57 5.72 -0.26
C ARG A 301 15.49 4.24 -0.51
N SER A 302 14.67 3.86 -1.46
CA SER A 302 14.67 2.51 -1.93
C SER A 302 15.29 2.46 -3.29
N THR A 303 16.53 2.55 -3.27
CA THR A 303 17.28 1.88 -4.28
C THR A 303 17.27 0.41 -3.97
N VAL A 304 17.39 -0.36 -5.00
CA VAL A 304 17.24 -1.80 -4.89
C VAL A 304 18.30 -2.41 -3.98
N TRP A 305 19.42 -1.74 -3.81
CA TRP A 305 20.52 -2.26 -3.00
C TRP A 305 20.67 -1.57 -1.65
N ALA A 306 20.38 -0.29 -1.59
CA ALA A 306 20.66 0.50 -0.39
C ALA A 306 19.41 0.83 0.39
N THR A 307 18.30 0.79 -0.24
CA THR A 307 17.18 1.53 0.22
C THR A 307 16.15 0.77 0.93
N VAL A 308 16.12 -0.48 0.77
CA VAL A 308 15.30 -1.29 1.64
C VAL A 308 15.72 -1.07 3.09
N ARG A 309 16.93 -0.60 3.29
CA ARG A 309 17.48 -0.46 4.63
C ARG A 309 17.53 0.95 5.20
N SER A 310 17.68 1.99 4.37
CA SER A 310 17.79 3.35 4.92
C SER A 310 16.46 4.00 5.24
N ALA A 311 15.39 3.52 4.65
CA ALA A 311 14.04 4.02 4.94
C ALA A 311 13.63 3.78 6.41
N TRP A 312 14.38 2.93 7.12
CA TRP A 312 14.02 2.52 8.48
C TRP A 312 15.05 2.88 9.53
N ARG A 313 16.11 3.59 9.19
CA ARG A 313 16.86 4.26 10.23
C ARG A 313 16.01 5.41 10.74
N SER A 314 15.35 5.19 11.85
CA SER A 314 14.71 6.25 12.58
C SER A 314 15.78 7.28 12.96
N ARG A 315 15.71 8.47 12.40
CA ARG A 315 16.44 9.59 12.98
C ARG A 315 15.91 9.74 14.40
N PRO A 316 16.79 9.90 15.40
CA PRO A 316 16.31 10.24 16.73
C PRO A 316 15.43 11.49 16.62
N ALA A 317 14.39 11.53 17.40
CA ALA A 317 13.41 12.60 17.41
C ALA A 317 13.98 13.98 17.74
N ASN A 318 15.27 14.06 18.05
CA ASN A 318 15.90 15.28 18.58
C ASN A 318 16.63 16.14 17.56
N SER A 319 16.51 15.91 16.26
CA SER A 319 17.04 16.88 15.29
C SER A 319 15.98 17.89 14.95
N THR A 320 15.99 18.99 15.66
CA THR A 320 15.21 20.19 15.36
C THR A 320 15.77 20.90 14.13
N SER A 321 15.70 20.31 12.98
CA SER A 321 15.92 21.04 11.74
C SER A 321 14.58 21.20 11.04
N SER A 322 14.28 22.42 10.70
CA SER A 322 13.08 22.87 10.01
C SER A 322 13.02 22.30 8.57
N ALA A 323 12.97 21.00 8.44
CA ALA A 323 12.76 20.40 7.14
C ALA A 323 11.26 20.16 6.98
N SER A 324 10.67 20.80 6.00
CA SER A 324 9.35 20.47 5.51
C SER A 324 9.27 18.94 5.34
N VAL A 325 8.38 18.30 6.04
CA VAL A 325 8.20 16.86 6.00
C VAL A 325 7.68 16.49 4.62
N PRO A 326 8.43 15.71 3.83
CA PRO A 326 7.89 15.28 2.54
C PRO A 326 6.78 14.23 2.73
N PRO A 327 5.83 14.16 1.81
CA PRO A 327 4.76 13.17 1.90
C PRO A 327 5.31 11.75 1.95
N ARG A 328 5.03 11.06 3.02
CA ARG A 328 5.54 9.69 3.27
C ARG A 328 4.51 8.60 3.01
N THR A 329 3.47 8.91 2.27
CA THR A 329 2.25 8.11 2.34
C THR A 329 2.17 6.88 1.47
N SER A 330 3.13 6.64 0.64
CA SER A 330 2.82 5.70 -0.42
C SER A 330 3.76 4.51 -0.52
N ALA A 331 4.69 4.36 0.42
CA ALA A 331 5.82 3.60 0.04
C ALA A 331 5.91 2.12 0.23
N PRO A 332 5.88 1.55 1.34
CA PRO A 332 6.40 0.16 1.35
C PRO A 332 5.50 -0.86 0.69
N LEU A 333 4.43 -0.43 0.10
CA LEU A 333 3.25 -1.25 0.08
C LEU A 333 2.93 -1.99 -1.22
N ARG A 334 3.78 -1.98 -2.27
CA ARG A 334 3.31 -2.54 -3.54
C ARG A 334 4.33 -3.35 -4.32
N HIS A 335 5.20 -3.97 -3.62
CA HIS A 335 6.22 -4.76 -4.29
C HIS A 335 5.71 -6.02 -5.01
N UNK A 336 4.87 -6.52 -4.58
CA UNK A 336 4.31 -7.59 -5.23
C UNK A 336 3.82 -7.28 -6.58
N TRP A 337 3.21 -6.29 -6.59
CA TRP A 337 2.69 -5.90 -7.89
C TRP A 337 3.82 -5.47 -8.84
N LEU A 338 4.82 -4.84 -8.29
CA LEU A 338 6.02 -4.48 -9.06
C LEU A 338 6.71 -5.71 -9.63
N ARG A 339 6.81 -6.74 -8.84
CA ARG A 339 7.43 -8.00 -9.27
C ARG A 339 6.65 -8.62 -10.42
N TRP A 340 5.34 -8.59 -10.34
CA TRP A 340 4.48 -9.11 -11.40
C TRP A 340 4.68 -8.33 -12.69
N SER A 341 4.78 -7.02 -12.59
CA SER A 341 5.06 -6.14 -13.74
C SER A 341 6.45 -6.40 -14.32
N ALA A 342 7.45 -6.57 -13.47
CA ALA A 342 8.82 -6.89 -13.90
C ALA A 342 8.88 -8.27 -14.56
N SER A 343 8.18 -9.25 -14.00
CA SER A 343 8.08 -10.59 -14.61
C SER A 343 7.44 -10.54 -15.99
N THR A 344 6.41 -9.70 -16.16
CA THR A 344 5.76 -9.49 -17.46
C THR A 344 6.73 -8.83 -18.44
N ALA A 345 7.46 -7.82 -18.00
CA ALA A 345 8.45 -7.12 -18.83
C ALA A 345 9.59 -8.05 -19.27
N SER A 346 9.98 -8.99 -18.41
CA SER A 346 11.00 -9.99 -18.72
C SER A 346 10.51 -11.02 -19.74
N ILE A 347 9.26 -11.41 -19.63
CA ILE A 347 8.64 -12.43 -20.50
C ILE A 347 8.24 -11.83 -21.84
N THR A 348 7.76 -10.59 -21.86
CA THR A 348 7.39 -9.90 -23.09
C THR A 348 8.59 -9.09 -23.60
N ALA A 349 9.45 -9.74 -24.35
CA ALA A 349 10.61 -9.10 -24.97
C ALA A 349 10.20 -7.94 -25.91
N PRO A 350 11.09 -7.03 -26.25
CA PRO A 350 10.78 -5.83 -27.05
C PRO A 350 9.97 -6.08 -28.33
N LYS A 351 10.17 -7.21 -28.96
CA LYS A 351 9.42 -7.57 -30.17
C LYS A 351 7.95 -7.80 -29.93
N VAL A 352 7.61 -8.37 -28.78
CA VAL A 352 6.20 -8.60 -28.38
C VAL A 352 5.55 -7.29 -27.97
N CYS A 353 6.27 -6.46 -27.21
CA CYS A 353 5.79 -5.13 -26.80
C CYS A 353 5.57 -4.22 -28.01
N ALA A 354 6.40 -4.31 -29.04
CA ALA A 354 6.25 -3.52 -30.26
C ALA A 354 5.12 -4.01 -31.18
N ALA A 355 4.80 -5.31 -31.14
CA ALA A 355 3.76 -5.89 -31.99
C ALA A 355 2.36 -5.66 -31.46
N ARG A 356 2.16 -5.80 -30.16
CA ARG A 356 0.83 -5.68 -29.53
C ARG A 356 0.18 -4.30 -29.66
N PRO A 357 0.89 -3.20 -29.42
CA PRO A 357 0.24 -1.89 -29.51
C PRO A 357 -0.23 -1.48 -30.91
N ARG A 358 0.27 -2.13 -31.95
CA ARG A 358 -0.21 -1.84 -33.31
C ARG A 358 -1.68 -2.17 -33.53
N ARG A 359 -2.20 -3.15 -32.81
CA ARG A 359 -3.63 -3.48 -32.87
C ARG A 359 -4.52 -2.37 -32.31
N PRO A 360 -4.24 -1.86 -31.10
CA PRO A 360 -5.03 -0.75 -30.57
C PRO A 360 -4.98 0.52 -31.41
N THR A 361 -3.85 0.84 -32.05
CA THR A 361 -3.77 2.08 -32.85
C THR A 361 -4.52 2.02 -34.17
N ARG A 362 -4.73 0.81 -34.71
CA ARG A 362 -5.47 0.65 -35.97
C ARG A 362 -6.97 0.81 -35.81
N GLN A 363 -7.52 0.32 -34.74
CA GLN A 363 -8.96 0.23 -34.54
C GLN A 363 -9.58 1.51 -33.99
N PRO A 364 -9.02 2.16 -32.97
CA PRO A 364 -9.51 3.49 -32.57
C PRO A 364 -9.49 4.55 -33.65
N UNK A 365 -8.66 4.41 -34.39
CA UNK A 365 -8.43 5.31 -35.39
C UNK A 365 -9.45 5.32 -36.47
N ARG A 366 -9.84 4.49 -36.41
CA ARG A 366 -10.90 4.47 -37.35
C ARG A 366 -12.32 4.81 -36.84
N UNK A 367 -12.30 4.49 -35.80
CA UNK A 367 -13.32 4.67 -35.31
C UNK A 367 -13.71 6.00 -35.16
N PRO A 368 -13.05 6.64 -34.51
CA PRO A 368 -13.44 8.03 -34.33
C PRO A 368 -13.92 8.72 -35.60
N ARG A 369 -13.31 8.41 -36.70
CA ARG A 369 -13.71 9.00 -37.97
C ARG A 369 -15.14 8.62 -38.39
N ARG A 370 -15.58 7.41 -38.07
CA ARG A 370 -16.96 6.98 -38.42
C ARG A 370 -17.98 7.45 -37.38
N SER A 371 -17.56 7.48 -36.09
CA SER A 371 -18.47 8.00 -35.07
C SER A 371 -18.73 9.50 -35.24
N LYS A 372 -17.79 10.29 -35.79
CA LYS A 372 -17.99 11.71 -36.09
C LYS A 372 -19.07 11.95 -37.19
N ARG A 373 -19.28 11.01 -38.11
CA ARG A 373 -20.34 11.11 -39.12
C ARG A 373 -21.74 10.83 -38.55
N TRP A 374 -21.77 10.27 -37.32
CA TRP A 374 -23.02 9.84 -36.71
C TRP A 374 -23.45 10.69 -35.53
N THR A 375 -22.52 11.53 -35.01
CA THR A 375 -22.85 12.50 -33.97
C THR A 375 -23.26 13.84 -34.65
N THR A 376 -24.46 14.25 -34.44
CA THR A 376 -24.90 15.60 -34.77
C THR A 376 -24.10 16.62 -33.96
N ASN A 377 -23.71 17.69 -34.60
CA ASN A 377 -22.99 18.84 -34.04
C ASN A 377 -23.55 19.22 -32.68
N TRP A 378 -22.78 18.94 -31.64
CA TRP A 378 -23.03 19.50 -30.33
C TRP A 378 -21.79 20.36 -29.95
N GLN A 379 -21.89 21.64 -30.14
CA GLN A 379 -20.96 22.61 -29.62
C GLN A 379 -21.57 23.25 -28.37
N PRO A 380 -20.88 23.25 -27.23
CA PRO A 380 -21.40 24.02 -26.11
C PRO A 380 -21.34 25.51 -26.49
N ARG A 381 -22.45 26.17 -26.40
CA ARG A 381 -22.46 27.64 -26.52
C ARG A 381 -21.71 28.24 -25.33
N THR A 382 -20.59 28.80 -25.61
CA THR A 382 -19.87 29.63 -24.66
C THR A 382 -20.49 31.01 -24.62
N SER A 383 -21.29 31.30 -23.63
CA SER A 383 -21.71 32.67 -23.39
C SER A 383 -20.62 33.32 -22.49
N SER A 384 -19.90 34.26 -23.06
CA SER A 384 -18.95 35.08 -22.33
C SER A 384 -19.71 36.15 -21.54
N THR A 385 -19.76 36.02 -20.25
CA THR A 385 -20.03 37.20 -19.40
C THR A 385 -19.13 37.08 -18.16
N ARG A 386 -18.12 37.92 -18.13
CA ARG A 386 -17.27 38.18 -16.97
C ARG A 386 -18.10 38.86 -15.89
N SER A 387 -18.39 38.15 -14.80
CA SER A 387 -18.76 38.81 -13.55
C SER A 387 -17.94 38.21 -12.42
N LYS A 388 -17.22 39.14 -11.78
CA LYS A 388 -16.46 38.78 -10.58
C LYS A 388 -17.39 38.46 -9.45
N UNK A 389 -17.52 37.30 -9.26
CA UNK A 389 -18.11 36.87 -8.11
C UNK A 389 -17.32 35.82 -7.60
N ARG A 390 -17.01 35.90 -6.42
CA ARG A 390 -16.50 34.81 -5.61
C ARG A 390 -17.54 33.67 -5.69
N ARG A 391 -17.42 32.82 -6.63
CA ARG A 391 -18.28 31.63 -6.69
C ARG A 391 -17.69 30.56 -5.78
N LYS A 392 -18.49 30.11 -4.85
CA LYS A 392 -18.31 28.79 -4.23
C LYS A 392 -18.13 27.77 -5.34
N PRO A 393 -17.30 26.76 -5.17
CA PRO A 393 -17.20 25.71 -6.18
C PRO A 393 -18.62 25.18 -6.46
N PRO A 394 -18.95 24.86 -7.72
CA PRO A 394 -20.29 24.40 -8.07
C PRO A 394 -20.60 23.16 -7.22
N SER A 395 -21.74 23.23 -6.54
CA SER A 395 -22.19 22.11 -5.71
C SER A 395 -22.26 20.83 -6.52
N TYR A 396 -21.70 19.81 -5.98
CA TYR A 396 -21.61 18.46 -6.55
C TYR A 396 -22.96 17.90 -7.05
N SER A 397 -24.07 18.49 -6.60
CA SER A 397 -25.43 18.07 -6.94
C SER A 397 -25.74 18.12 -8.45
N ARG A 398 -25.13 19.06 -9.17
CA ARG A 398 -25.41 19.22 -10.61
C ARG A 398 -24.70 18.17 -11.49
N TRP A 399 -23.67 17.52 -10.94
CA TRP A 399 -22.97 16.43 -11.62
C TRP A 399 -23.68 15.09 -11.43
N ARG A 400 -24.31 14.90 -10.26
CA ARG A 400 -25.06 13.66 -9.95
C ARG A 400 -26.30 13.47 -10.83
N SER A 401 -27.02 14.54 -11.14
CA SER A 401 -28.25 14.45 -11.96
C SER A 401 -27.98 14.11 -13.42
N ASN A 402 -26.78 14.34 -13.93
CA ASN A 402 -26.40 14.04 -15.32
C ASN A 402 -25.77 12.66 -15.50
N ALA A 403 -25.45 11.97 -14.43
CA ALA A 403 -24.85 10.63 -14.49
C ALA A 403 -25.89 9.50 -14.52
N ALA A 404 -27.17 9.84 -14.39
CA ALA A 404 -28.22 8.88 -14.11
C ALA A 404 -28.89 8.24 -15.35
N SER A 405 -28.44 8.53 -16.56
CA SER A 405 -28.99 7.84 -17.75
C SER A 405 -27.89 7.10 -18.52
N THR A 406 -28.15 5.86 -18.83
CA THR A 406 -27.27 5.01 -19.67
C THR A 406 -26.85 5.73 -20.95
N SER A 407 -27.68 6.62 -21.47
CA SER A 407 -27.41 7.44 -22.67
C SER A 407 -26.39 8.55 -22.38
N SER A 408 -26.26 9.03 -21.12
CA SER A 408 -25.27 10.04 -20.77
C SER A 408 -23.89 9.41 -20.53
N ILE A 409 -23.86 8.18 -20.03
CA ILE A 409 -22.64 7.38 -19.91
C ILE A 409 -22.08 7.09 -21.30
N LEU A 410 -22.91 6.70 -22.22
CA LEU A 410 -22.53 6.46 -23.63
C LEU A 410 -22.08 7.74 -24.35
N ARG A 411 -22.56 8.92 -23.95
CA ARG A 411 -22.13 10.19 -24.56
C ARG A 411 -20.80 10.71 -23.97
N ARG A 412 -20.51 10.36 -22.71
CA ARG A 412 -19.26 10.77 -22.03
C ARG A 412 -18.12 9.80 -22.26
N ILE A 413 -18.43 8.55 -22.49
CA ILE A 413 -17.47 7.59 -23.00
C ILE A 413 -17.22 7.95 -24.46
N GLY A 414 -16.47 9.01 -24.69
CA GLY A 414 -15.85 9.19 -25.99
C GLY A 414 -15.18 7.87 -26.31
N PHE A 415 -15.71 7.14 -27.23
CA PHE A 415 -15.41 5.76 -27.56
C PHE A 415 -13.90 5.48 -27.55
N VAL A 416 -13.35 5.30 -26.38
CA VAL A 416 -11.94 4.93 -26.19
C VAL A 416 -11.92 3.47 -25.77
N SER A 417 -12.21 2.62 -26.71
CA SER A 417 -11.91 1.21 -26.52
C SER A 417 -10.41 1.02 -26.72
N ARG A 418 -9.65 1.11 -25.65
CA ARG A 418 -8.29 0.63 -25.64
C ARG A 418 -8.30 -0.77 -25.04
N SER A 419 -8.49 -1.76 -25.88
CA SER A 419 -8.24 -3.13 -25.44
C SER A 419 -6.79 -3.48 -25.75
N THR A 420 -6.14 -4.14 -24.85
CA THR A 420 -4.78 -4.66 -25.03
C THR A 420 -4.73 -5.77 -26.09
N THR A 421 -5.89 -6.35 -26.37
CA THR A 421 -6.08 -7.19 -27.53
C THR A 421 -7.16 -6.53 -28.40
N UNK A 422 -6.94 -5.98 -29.39
CA UNK A 422 -7.68 -5.49 -30.10
C UNK A 422 -8.69 -6.24 -30.38
N PRO A 423 -9.57 -5.87 -30.22
CA PRO A 423 -10.70 -6.67 -30.58
C PRO A 423 -10.63 -7.00 -32.07
N PRO A 424 -11.01 -8.15 -32.44
CA PRO A 424 -11.02 -8.51 -33.87
C PRO A 424 -11.94 -7.54 -34.62
N PRO A 425 -11.73 -7.37 -35.92
CA PRO A 425 -12.56 -6.46 -36.71
C PRO A 425 -14.07 -6.69 -36.61
N GLU A 426 -14.45 -7.92 -36.31
CA GLU A 426 -15.83 -8.33 -36.11
C GLU A 426 -16.45 -7.63 -34.89
N GLU A 427 -15.70 -7.60 -33.76
CA GLU A 427 -16.16 -6.92 -32.54
C GLU A 427 -16.31 -5.40 -32.74
N VAL A 428 -15.40 -4.79 -33.51
CA VAL A 428 -15.48 -3.35 -33.83
C VAL A 428 -16.75 -3.10 -34.70
N ASN A 429 -17.02 -3.97 -35.67
CA ASN A 429 -18.22 -3.85 -36.53
C ASN A 429 -19.49 -4.05 -35.73
N GLU A 430 -19.50 -4.96 -34.76
CA GLU A 430 -20.64 -5.19 -33.86
C GLU A 430 -20.96 -3.93 -33.05
N VAL A 431 -19.93 -3.27 -32.48
CA VAL A 431 -20.12 -2.01 -31.75
C VAL A 431 -20.63 -0.91 -32.68
N ILE A 432 -20.10 -0.81 -33.92
CA ILE A 432 -20.59 0.15 -34.91
C ILE A 432 -22.07 -0.12 -35.21
N ALA A 433 -22.47 -1.38 -35.35
CA ALA A 433 -23.85 -1.77 -35.63
C ALA A 433 -24.80 -1.33 -34.50
N ILE A 434 -24.38 -1.55 -33.21
CA ILE A 434 -25.17 -1.13 -32.06
C ILE A 434 -25.41 0.39 -32.07
N PHE A 435 -24.38 1.19 -32.35
CA PHE A 435 -24.50 2.65 -32.40
C PHE A 435 -25.33 3.12 -33.59
N ALA A 436 -25.23 2.44 -34.72
CA ALA A 436 -26.01 2.72 -35.88
C ALA A 436 -27.51 2.48 -35.62
N GLU A 437 -27.82 1.34 -35.02
CA GLU A 437 -29.18 0.95 -34.66
C GLU A 437 -29.77 1.93 -33.64
N ALA A 438 -29.00 2.28 -32.61
CA ALA A 438 -29.42 3.27 -31.59
C ALA A 438 -29.76 4.64 -32.21
N LYS A 439 -29.20 4.95 -33.40
CA LYS A 439 -29.49 6.19 -34.13
C LYS A 439 -30.45 5.97 -35.31
N GLY A 440 -31.10 4.83 -35.40
CA GLY A 440 -32.05 4.51 -36.47
C GLY A 440 -31.43 4.47 -37.87
N LYS A 441 -30.14 4.11 -37.94
CA LYS A 441 -29.39 4.06 -39.21
C LYS A 441 -28.88 2.64 -39.50
N LYS A 442 -28.87 2.26 -40.76
CA LYS A 442 -28.32 0.96 -41.14
C LYS A 442 -26.81 0.90 -40.94
N PRO A 443 -26.31 -0.15 -40.30
CA PRO A 443 -24.88 -0.28 -40.06
C PRO A 443 -24.11 -0.48 -41.38
N ARG A 444 -23.01 0.26 -41.54
CA ARG A 444 -22.11 0.06 -42.68
C ARG A 444 -20.85 -0.61 -42.15
N PRO A 445 -20.55 -1.82 -42.59
CA PRO A 445 -19.34 -2.52 -42.11
C PRO A 445 -18.06 -1.78 -42.52
N SER A 446 -17.10 -1.78 -41.65
CA SER A 446 -15.79 -1.21 -41.93
C SER A 446 -15.00 -2.17 -42.82
N ASN A 447 -14.80 -1.76 -44.07
CA ASN A 447 -13.85 -2.49 -44.94
C ASN A 447 -12.43 -2.25 -44.46
N CYS A 448 -11.97 -3.17 -43.66
CA CYS A 448 -10.61 -3.16 -43.11
C CYS A 448 -9.63 -3.75 -44.13
N ARG A 449 -9.43 -3.09 -45.28
CA ARG A 449 -8.33 -3.47 -46.17
C ARG A 449 -7.01 -3.00 -45.57
N ARG A 450 -6.05 -3.88 -45.64
CA ARG A 450 -4.66 -3.77 -45.10
C ARG A 450 -3.86 -2.69 -45.84
N ARG A 451 -4.17 -1.42 -45.67
CA ARG A 451 -3.17 -0.39 -45.99
C ARG A 451 -2.55 0.07 -44.69
N LEU A 452 -1.29 -0.25 -44.51
CA LEU A 452 -0.48 0.36 -43.46
C LEU A 452 -0.50 1.87 -43.68
N PRO A 453 -1.03 2.65 -42.72
CA PRO A 453 -0.90 4.10 -42.86
C PRO A 453 0.56 4.47 -42.77
N SER A 454 0.97 5.43 -43.60
CA SER A 454 2.26 6.09 -43.43
C SER A 454 2.45 6.47 -41.96
N ARG A 455 3.60 6.16 -41.41
CA ARG A 455 3.94 6.45 -40.01
C ARG A 455 3.55 7.88 -39.65
N PRO A 456 2.75 8.10 -38.61
CA PRO A 456 2.60 9.45 -38.08
C PRO A 456 3.99 9.92 -37.62
N ARG A 457 4.30 11.18 -37.85
CA ARG A 457 5.58 11.78 -37.41
C ARG A 457 5.81 11.69 -35.90
N SER A 458 4.81 11.27 -35.13
CA SER A 458 4.86 11.11 -33.68
C SER A 458 5.20 9.71 -33.17
N CYS A 459 5.51 8.75 -34.09
CA CYS A 459 5.90 7.41 -33.65
C CYS A 459 7.36 7.35 -33.21
N ALA A 460 7.58 6.74 -32.06
CA ALA A 460 8.92 6.50 -31.55
C ALA A 460 9.69 5.51 -32.44
N SER A 461 10.86 5.88 -32.84
CA SER A 461 11.78 5.04 -33.61
C SER A 461 12.75 4.25 -32.71
N ARG A 462 12.43 4.10 -31.42
CA ARG A 462 13.30 3.42 -30.47
C ARG A 462 13.13 1.90 -30.50
N SER A 463 14.23 1.18 -30.43
CA SER A 463 14.29 -0.19 -29.94
C SER A 463 14.15 -0.12 -28.40
N SER A 464 13.15 -0.74 -27.93
CA SER A 464 12.96 -0.78 -26.46
C SER A 464 13.90 -1.80 -25.83
N UNK A 465 14.65 -1.55 -24.90
CA UNK A 465 15.34 -2.05 -24.22
C UNK A 465 16.48 -2.51 -24.70
N PRO A 466 17.34 -1.73 -24.65
CA PRO A 466 18.62 -2.21 -25.19
C PRO A 466 19.41 -3.11 -24.24
N ASN A 467 18.79 -4.06 -23.64
CA ASN A 467 19.51 -4.95 -22.72
C ASN A 467 19.84 -6.29 -23.41
N ALA A 468 21.05 -6.76 -23.29
CA ALA A 468 21.57 -7.97 -23.94
C ALA A 468 20.82 -9.27 -23.56
N SER A 469 20.06 -9.25 -22.45
CA SER A 469 19.18 -10.33 -22.03
C SER A 469 17.83 -10.36 -22.76
N SER A 470 17.66 -9.59 -23.81
CA SER A 470 16.36 -9.32 -24.43
C SER A 470 16.11 -10.05 -25.76
N THR A 471 16.90 -11.05 -26.13
CA THR A 471 16.52 -11.97 -27.22
C THR A 471 15.35 -12.85 -26.75
N PRO A 472 14.32 -13.05 -27.57
CA PRO A 472 13.10 -13.75 -27.13
C PRO A 472 13.29 -15.13 -26.53
N THR A 473 14.33 -15.84 -26.94
CA THR A 473 14.58 -17.20 -26.48
C THR A 473 15.31 -17.23 -25.13
N ALA A 474 16.24 -16.30 -24.93
CA ALA A 474 16.95 -16.14 -23.67
C ALA A 474 16.04 -15.58 -22.58
N ALA A 475 15.13 -14.66 -22.93
CA ALA A 475 14.19 -14.07 -21.97
C ALA A 475 13.17 -15.09 -21.43
N LYS A 476 12.73 -16.05 -22.24
CA LYS A 476 11.84 -17.13 -21.78
C LYS A 476 12.54 -18.08 -20.81
N ALA A 477 13.79 -18.44 -21.10
CA ALA A 477 14.60 -19.31 -20.24
C ALA A 477 14.97 -18.59 -18.94
N THR A 478 15.40 -17.35 -19.04
CA THR A 478 15.79 -16.54 -17.88
C THR A 478 14.63 -16.22 -16.94
N UNK A 479 13.85 -16.07 -17.50
CA UNK A 479 12.68 -15.77 -16.77
C UNK A 479 12.15 -16.94 -15.99
N CYS A 480 12.09 -17.79 -16.60
CA CYS A 480 11.66 -19.01 -15.93
C CYS A 480 12.65 -19.43 -14.85
N VAL A 481 13.90 -19.36 -15.14
CA VAL A 481 14.98 -19.69 -14.18
C VAL A 481 15.05 -18.66 -13.06
N THR A 482 14.92 -17.38 -13.38
CA THR A 482 14.96 -16.30 -12.36
C THR A 482 13.76 -16.39 -11.43
N SER A 483 12.55 -16.66 -11.95
CA SER A 483 11.36 -16.81 -11.11
C SER A 483 11.43 -18.08 -10.28
N ASN A 484 11.97 -19.18 -10.81
CA ASN A 484 12.14 -20.42 -10.06
C ASN A 484 13.25 -20.32 -9.01
N ALA A 485 14.37 -19.70 -9.33
CA ALA A 485 15.45 -19.46 -8.37
C ALA A 485 14.99 -18.52 -7.24
N SER A 486 14.31 -17.44 -7.60
CA SER A 486 13.74 -16.49 -6.62
C SER A 486 12.65 -17.15 -5.77
N SER A 487 11.80 -17.98 -6.36
CA SER A 487 10.74 -18.65 -5.62
C SER A 487 11.27 -19.79 -4.73
N CYS A 488 12.27 -20.54 -5.18
CA CYS A 488 12.91 -21.58 -4.35
C CYS A 488 13.63 -21.00 -3.16
N ALA A 489 14.31 -19.88 -3.35
CA ALA A 489 15.00 -19.18 -2.27
C ALA A 489 14.01 -18.53 -1.30
N THR A 490 12.95 -17.96 -1.83
CA THR A 490 11.98 -17.21 -1.02
C THR A 490 10.99 -18.14 -0.30
N SER A 491 10.61 -19.28 -0.92
CA SER A 491 9.63 -20.19 -0.32
C SER A 491 10.15 -20.91 0.94
N ARG A 492 11.41 -21.30 0.96
CA ARG A 492 12.01 -21.95 2.14
C ARG A 492 12.12 -20.99 3.34
N TRP A 493 12.36 -19.72 3.06
CA TRP A 493 12.38 -18.69 4.10
C TRP A 493 10.98 -18.31 4.56
N GLN A 494 10.02 -18.26 3.66
CA GLN A 494 8.66 -17.86 4.01
C GLN A 494 7.90 -18.89 4.82
N ILE A 495 8.21 -20.16 4.66
CA ILE A 495 7.68 -21.21 5.53
C ILE A 495 8.19 -21.00 6.97
N ARG A 496 9.27 -20.29 7.16
CA ARG A 496 9.89 -20.02 8.45
C ARG A 496 9.90 -18.56 8.90
N UNK A 497 10.08 -17.98 8.09
CA UNK A 497 10.15 -16.61 8.33
C UNK A 497 8.86 -15.95 8.48
N SER A 498 8.08 -16.37 7.85
CA SER A 498 6.72 -15.87 8.07
C SER A 498 6.22 -16.17 9.48
N ARG A 499 6.78 -17.10 10.13
CA ARG A 499 6.39 -17.48 11.49
C ARG A 499 7.11 -16.66 12.58
N SER A 500 8.09 -15.85 12.24
CA SER A 500 8.84 -15.04 13.21
C SER A 500 8.93 -13.57 12.83
N ALA A 501 8.30 -13.17 11.75
CA ALA A 501 8.26 -11.78 11.32
C ALA A 501 7.30 -10.96 12.22
N PRO A 502 7.59 -9.71 12.46
CA PRO A 502 6.76 -8.88 13.34
C PRO A 502 5.44 -8.43 12.71
N ALA A 503 5.12 -8.91 11.53
CA ALA A 503 3.85 -8.61 10.89
C ALA A 503 2.99 -9.86 10.85
N PRO A 504 1.84 -9.89 11.47
CA PRO A 504 0.95 -11.05 11.41
C PRO A 504 0.54 -11.34 9.96
N UNK A 505 0.16 -12.48 9.90
CA UNK A 505 -0.26 -12.73 8.74
C UNK A 505 0.36 -13.50 7.87
N ASN A 506 1.03 -13.93 8.44
CA ASN A 506 1.81 -14.77 7.55
C ASN A 506 1.14 -16.12 7.32
N SER A 507 0.09 -16.35 8.03
CA SER A 507 -0.72 -17.56 7.93
C SER A 507 -1.95 -17.36 7.06
N MET A 508 -1.75 -16.77 5.88
CA MET A 508 -2.86 -16.60 4.95
C MET A 508 -3.43 -17.96 4.57
N PRO A 509 -4.64 -18.30 4.98
CA PRO A 509 -5.20 -19.58 4.65
C PRO A 509 -5.48 -19.67 3.15
N GLN A 510 -5.02 -20.74 2.51
CA GLN A 510 -5.24 -20.98 1.08
C GLN A 510 -6.72 -20.87 0.68
N PRO A 511 -7.67 -21.38 1.50
CA PRO A 511 -9.08 -21.25 1.13
C PRO A 511 -9.57 -19.81 0.97
N SER A 512 -9.03 -18.87 1.72
CA SER A 512 -9.43 -17.45 1.58
C SER A 512 -8.84 -16.79 0.33
N CYS A 513 -7.86 -17.40 -0.33
CA CYS A 513 -7.27 -16.89 -1.58
C CYS A 513 -7.95 -17.43 -2.84
N SER A 514 -8.60 -18.59 -2.77
CA SER A 514 -9.23 -19.21 -3.94
C SER A 514 -10.27 -18.33 -4.63
N PRO A 515 -11.05 -17.50 -3.91
CA PRO A 515 -12.01 -16.60 -4.57
C PRO A 515 -11.38 -15.60 -5.56
N LEU A 516 -10.09 -15.31 -5.45
CA LEU A 516 -9.40 -14.42 -6.39
C LEU A 516 -9.41 -14.97 -7.83
N SER A 517 -9.58 -16.28 -8.00
CA SER A 517 -9.63 -16.92 -9.32
C SER A 517 -11.03 -16.95 -9.93
N LEU A 518 -12.07 -16.62 -9.15
CA LEU A 518 -13.47 -16.67 -9.64
C LEU A 518 -13.71 -15.57 -10.68
N ALA A 519 -14.17 -15.95 -11.85
CA ALA A 519 -14.38 -15.03 -12.97
C ALA A 519 -15.34 -13.89 -12.62
N GLY A 520 -16.35 -14.17 -11.80
CA GLY A 520 -17.31 -13.17 -11.35
C GLY A 520 -16.70 -12.02 -10.56
N PHE A 521 -15.54 -12.26 -9.91
CA PHE A 521 -14.81 -11.19 -9.21
C PHE A 521 -13.66 -10.65 -10.06
N GLN A 522 -12.94 -11.52 -10.75
CA GLN A 522 -11.73 -11.17 -11.49
C GLN A 522 -11.97 -10.24 -12.68
N ASN A 523 -13.10 -10.43 -13.36
CA ASN A 523 -13.34 -9.81 -14.66
C ASN A 523 -14.33 -8.62 -14.61
N MET A 524 -14.50 -8.02 -13.42
CA MET A 524 -15.41 -6.87 -13.25
C MET A 524 -14.68 -5.55 -13.44
N HIS A 525 -15.23 -4.68 -14.26
CA HIS A 525 -14.73 -3.31 -14.41
C HIS A 525 -15.07 -2.50 -13.14
N PRO A 526 -14.17 -1.67 -12.60
CA PRO A 526 -14.47 -0.92 -11.37
C PRO A 526 -15.64 0.05 -11.48
N PHE A 527 -15.99 0.47 -12.69
CA PHE A 527 -17.12 1.37 -12.96
C PHE A 527 -18.29 0.65 -13.62
N ALA A 528 -18.36 -0.68 -13.48
CA ALA A 528 -19.50 -1.44 -14.02
C ALA A 528 -20.81 -1.00 -13.33
N PRO A 529 -21.94 -0.95 -14.05
CA PRO A 529 -23.22 -0.58 -13.44
C PRO A 529 -23.61 -1.48 -12.27
N ALA A 530 -24.36 -0.93 -11.33
CA ALA A 530 -24.75 -1.61 -10.10
C ALA A 530 -25.50 -2.93 -10.35
N ASP A 531 -26.35 -2.97 -11.38
CA ASP A 531 -27.10 -4.18 -11.75
C ASP A 531 -26.22 -5.30 -12.32
N GLN A 532 -24.94 -5.03 -12.56
CA GLN A 532 -23.98 -6.01 -13.03
C GLN A 532 -23.02 -6.47 -11.94
N THR A 533 -23.05 -5.82 -10.77
CA THR A 533 -22.08 -6.03 -9.69
C THR A 533 -22.75 -6.40 -8.37
N GLU A 534 -23.92 -7.02 -8.42
CA GLU A 534 -24.75 -7.35 -7.26
C GLU A 534 -23.96 -8.18 -6.21
N GLY A 535 -23.26 -9.22 -6.67
CA GLY A 535 -22.46 -10.06 -5.77
C GLY A 535 -21.27 -9.32 -5.13
N TYR A 536 -20.65 -8.41 -5.88
CA TYR A 536 -19.61 -7.55 -5.33
C TYR A 536 -20.17 -6.58 -4.29
N ARG A 537 -21.34 -6.00 -4.56
CA ARG A 537 -21.99 -5.08 -3.62
C ARG A 537 -22.28 -5.78 -2.30
N GLU A 538 -22.89 -6.96 -2.37
CA GLU A 538 -23.20 -7.76 -1.19
C GLU A 538 -21.94 -8.09 -0.38
N LEU A 539 -20.86 -8.46 -1.06
CA LEU A 539 -19.58 -8.74 -0.40
C LEU A 539 -19.00 -7.47 0.26
N ILE A 540 -19.00 -6.35 -0.45
CA ILE A 540 -18.46 -5.06 0.02
C ILE A 540 -19.26 -4.56 1.23
N ASP A 541 -20.58 -4.56 1.11
CA ASP A 541 -21.46 -4.09 2.17
C ASP A 541 -21.35 -5.01 3.41
N GLY A 542 -21.29 -6.33 3.19
CA GLY A 542 -21.09 -7.30 4.26
C GLY A 542 -19.75 -7.13 4.98
N LEU A 543 -18.66 -6.94 4.22
CA LEU A 543 -17.34 -6.71 4.80
C LEU A 543 -17.29 -5.40 5.59
N ALA A 544 -17.89 -4.34 5.04
CA ALA A 544 -17.95 -3.04 5.72
C ALA A 544 -18.74 -3.14 7.04
N ALA A 545 -19.85 -3.88 7.04
CA ALA A 545 -20.66 -4.08 8.24
C ALA A 545 -19.90 -4.92 9.29
N ASP A 546 -19.21 -5.99 8.85
CA ASP A 546 -18.40 -6.82 9.76
C ASP A 546 -17.30 -5.98 10.44
N LEU A 547 -16.58 -5.17 9.64
CA LEU A 547 -15.50 -4.32 10.17
C LEU A 547 -16.03 -3.24 11.12
N ALA A 548 -17.18 -2.65 10.80
CA ALA A 548 -17.85 -1.68 11.68
C ALA A 548 -18.22 -2.34 13.03
N THR A 549 -18.76 -3.58 12.97
CA THR A 549 -19.11 -4.35 14.17
C THR A 549 -17.86 -4.65 15.02
N ILE A 550 -16.77 -5.10 14.36
CA ILE A 550 -15.52 -5.45 15.05
C ILE A 550 -14.93 -4.22 15.76
N THR A 551 -14.99 -3.07 15.12
CA THR A 551 -14.41 -1.83 15.66
C THR A 551 -15.34 -1.05 16.57
N GLY A 552 -16.63 -1.43 16.64
CA GLY A 552 -17.62 -0.75 17.46
C GLY A 552 -18.10 0.58 16.87
N PHE A 553 -17.95 0.76 15.55
CA PHE A 553 -18.30 2.00 14.86
C PHE A 553 -19.58 1.87 14.04
N ALA A 554 -20.09 3.02 13.59
CA ALA A 554 -21.36 3.12 12.87
C ALA A 554 -21.23 2.82 11.37
N ALA A 555 -20.04 3.06 10.78
CA ALA A 555 -19.84 2.90 9.34
C ALA A 555 -18.37 2.66 9.00
N CYS A 556 -18.16 2.03 7.85
CA CYS A 556 -16.82 1.72 7.34
C CYS A 556 -16.71 2.09 5.86
N SER A 557 -15.60 2.72 5.46
CA SER A 557 -15.26 2.95 4.06
C SER A 557 -14.08 2.06 3.66
N LEU A 558 -14.26 1.30 2.59
CA LEU A 558 -13.24 0.41 2.04
C LEU A 558 -12.42 1.09 0.91
N MET A 559 -12.61 2.38 0.69
CA MET A 559 -11.92 3.09 -0.41
C MET A 559 -10.41 3.24 -0.17
N PRO A 560 -9.92 3.55 1.03
CA PRO A 560 -8.47 3.74 1.21
C PRO A 560 -7.70 2.46 0.88
N ASN A 561 -6.66 2.59 0.06
CA ASN A 561 -5.95 1.45 -0.51
C ASN A 561 -4.58 1.19 0.13
N SER A 562 -4.38 1.65 1.37
CA SER A 562 -3.24 1.29 2.24
C SER A 562 -3.52 1.83 3.65
N GLY A 563 -2.78 1.34 4.65
CA GLY A 563 -2.87 1.87 6.02
C GLY A 563 -2.64 3.38 6.05
N ALA A 564 -1.55 3.86 5.44
CA ALA A 564 -1.25 5.29 5.39
C ALA A 564 -2.33 6.09 4.64
N ALA A 565 -2.98 5.50 3.62
CA ALA A 565 -4.12 6.15 2.96
C ALA A 565 -5.33 6.20 3.91
N GLY A 566 -5.50 5.17 4.75
CA GLY A 566 -6.52 5.17 5.81
C GLY A 566 -6.26 6.26 6.84
N GLU A 567 -5.00 6.39 7.29
CA GLU A 567 -4.61 7.48 8.20
C GLU A 567 -5.01 8.84 7.61
N TYR A 568 -4.54 9.11 6.40
CA TYR A 568 -4.85 10.36 5.68
C TYR A 568 -6.36 10.57 5.55
N THR A 569 -7.09 9.52 5.16
CA THR A 569 -8.55 9.61 4.97
C THR A 569 -9.27 9.94 6.27
N GLY A 570 -8.89 9.29 7.37
CA GLY A 570 -9.48 9.57 8.69
C GLY A 570 -9.29 11.03 9.10
N LEU A 571 -8.09 11.56 8.89
CA LEU A 571 -7.79 12.96 9.19
C LEU A 571 -8.59 13.92 8.29
N MET A 572 -8.76 13.58 7.01
CA MET A 572 -9.57 14.41 6.09
C MET A 572 -11.07 14.38 6.47
N VAL A 573 -11.56 13.26 6.98
CA VAL A 573 -12.94 13.16 7.50
C VAL A 573 -13.10 14.06 8.74
N ILE A 574 -12.13 14.04 9.66
CA ILE A 574 -12.12 14.92 10.83
C ILE A 574 -12.08 16.40 10.39
N ARG A 575 -11.24 16.71 9.42
CA ARG A 575 -11.12 18.06 8.85
C ARG A 575 -12.46 18.53 8.25
N ALA A 576 -13.12 17.68 7.47
CA ALA A 576 -14.44 17.97 6.89
C ALA A 576 -15.49 18.20 7.98
N TYR A 577 -15.47 17.41 9.05
CA TYR A 577 -16.35 17.59 10.22
C TYR A 577 -16.18 18.99 10.83
N HIS A 578 -14.94 19.40 11.11
CA HIS A 578 -14.69 20.73 11.66
C HIS A 578 -15.10 21.85 10.69
N GLN A 579 -14.83 21.67 9.40
CA GLN A 579 -15.21 22.63 8.35
C GLN A 579 -16.73 22.82 8.28
N SER A 580 -17.49 21.72 8.39
CA SER A 580 -18.96 21.77 8.34
C SER A 580 -19.57 22.56 9.51
N ARG A 581 -18.82 22.69 10.60
CA ARG A 581 -19.21 23.43 11.80
C ARG A 581 -18.67 24.88 11.81
N GLY A 582 -18.06 25.34 10.71
CA GLY A 582 -17.42 26.65 10.63
C GLY A 582 -16.10 26.73 11.37
N GLN A 583 -15.53 25.58 11.74
CA GLN A 583 -14.31 25.48 12.56
C GLN A 583 -13.11 25.00 11.73
N GLY A 584 -13.04 25.36 10.46
CA GLY A 584 -11.93 24.98 9.56
C GLY A 584 -10.55 25.47 10.00
N TYR A 585 -10.50 26.36 10.99
CA TYR A 585 -9.28 26.82 11.63
C TYR A 585 -8.68 25.80 12.60
N ARG A 586 -9.45 24.80 13.06
CA ARG A 586 -8.96 23.71 13.91
C ARG A 586 -8.03 22.85 13.07
N ASN A 587 -6.73 22.99 13.30
CA ASN A 587 -5.72 22.27 12.52
C ASN A 587 -4.54 21.74 13.34
N ILE A 588 -4.65 21.77 14.66
CA ILE A 588 -3.63 21.17 15.54
C ILE A 588 -3.96 19.71 15.81
N VAL A 589 -2.95 18.85 15.72
CA VAL A 589 -3.05 17.44 16.06
C VAL A 589 -2.03 17.07 17.14
N LEU A 590 -2.50 16.47 18.22
CA LEU A 590 -1.65 15.93 19.28
C LEU A 590 -1.17 14.54 18.87
N ILE A 591 0.12 14.28 18.95
CA ILE A 591 0.71 12.98 18.59
C ILE A 591 1.71 12.57 19.67
N PRO A 592 1.53 11.42 20.33
CA PRO A 592 2.49 10.92 21.31
C PRO A 592 3.86 10.65 20.68
N SER A 593 4.90 10.85 21.45
CA SER A 593 6.29 10.57 20.99
C SER A 593 6.49 9.08 20.66
N SER A 594 5.65 8.20 21.20
CA SER A 594 5.62 6.77 20.91
C SER A 594 4.95 6.43 19.57
N ALA A 595 4.28 7.37 18.91
CA ALA A 595 3.50 7.09 17.69
C ALA A 595 4.40 6.64 16.53
N HIS A 596 3.85 5.78 15.68
CA HIS A 596 4.52 5.37 14.45
C HIS A 596 4.82 6.60 13.56
N GLY A 597 5.98 6.60 12.89
CA GLY A 597 6.41 7.72 12.04
C GLY A 597 5.47 8.08 10.88
N THR A 598 4.53 7.20 10.52
CA THR A 598 3.51 7.51 9.50
C THR A 598 2.45 8.49 10.03
N ASN A 599 2.16 8.50 11.33
CA ASN A 599 1.14 9.39 11.90
C ASN A 599 1.48 10.87 11.67
N PRO A 600 2.67 11.39 12.08
CA PRO A 600 3.01 12.77 11.78
C PRO A 600 3.09 13.05 10.26
N ALA A 601 3.49 12.08 9.46
CA ALA A 601 3.54 12.27 8.00
C ALA A 601 2.13 12.44 7.42
N SER A 602 1.17 11.65 7.87
CA SER A 602 -0.24 11.73 7.44
C SER A 602 -0.88 13.04 7.92
N ALA A 603 -0.58 13.47 9.15
CA ALA A 603 -1.05 14.75 9.70
C ALA A 603 -0.54 15.93 8.85
N ALA A 604 0.75 15.94 8.51
CA ALA A 604 1.33 16.97 7.65
C ALA A 604 0.67 17.01 6.25
N MET A 605 0.33 15.83 5.70
CA MET A 605 -0.38 15.71 4.41
C MET A 605 -1.81 16.24 4.49
N ALA A 606 -2.44 16.11 5.64
CA ALA A 606 -3.79 16.66 5.87
C ALA A 606 -3.75 18.17 6.22
N GLY A 607 -2.58 18.79 6.14
CA GLY A 607 -2.42 20.22 6.42
C GLY A 607 -2.47 20.59 7.90
N MET A 608 -2.23 19.61 8.78
CA MET A 608 -2.31 19.81 10.23
C MET A 608 -0.94 20.13 10.83
N LYS A 609 -0.96 20.90 11.92
CA LYS A 609 0.22 21.25 12.72
C LYS A 609 0.36 20.26 13.86
N ILE A 610 1.54 19.69 13.99
CA ILE A 610 1.80 18.60 14.95
C ILE A 610 2.30 19.19 16.27
N VAL A 611 1.68 18.80 17.37
CA VAL A 611 2.14 19.06 18.73
C VAL A 611 2.43 17.70 19.37
N THR A 612 3.68 17.47 19.73
CA THR A 612 4.11 16.19 20.29
C THR A 612 3.79 16.13 21.79
N VAL A 613 3.17 15.03 22.21
CA VAL A 613 2.91 14.71 23.63
C VAL A 613 3.98 13.76 24.13
N GLY A 614 4.48 14.00 25.34
CA GLY A 614 5.52 13.18 25.97
C GLY A 614 5.01 11.81 26.39
N CYS A 615 5.97 10.90 26.65
CA CYS A 615 5.72 9.61 27.29
C CYS A 615 6.50 9.52 28.59
N ASP A 616 5.95 8.80 29.55
CA ASP A 616 6.59 8.55 30.85
C ASP A 616 7.73 7.50 30.71
N ALA A 617 8.40 7.21 31.83
CA ALA A 617 9.51 6.24 31.86
C ALA A 617 9.06 4.81 31.56
N ASN A 618 7.80 4.51 31.67
CA ASN A 618 7.21 3.19 31.39
C ASN A 618 6.68 3.09 29.96
N GLY A 619 6.82 4.16 29.16
CA GLY A 619 6.37 4.20 27.78
C GLY A 619 4.90 4.54 27.58
N ASN A 620 4.20 4.90 28.64
CA ASN A 620 2.80 5.35 28.55
C ASN A 620 2.74 6.83 28.18
N ILE A 621 1.63 7.29 27.64
CA ILE A 621 1.42 8.71 27.34
C ILE A 621 1.42 9.48 28.66
N ASP A 622 2.18 10.57 28.72
CA ASP A 622 2.14 11.52 29.85
C ASP A 622 0.80 12.25 29.81
N VAL A 623 -0.14 11.80 30.64
CA VAL A 623 -1.50 12.32 30.64
C VAL A 623 -1.56 13.76 31.08
N GLU A 624 -0.67 14.19 31.97
CA GLU A 624 -0.65 15.57 32.45
C GLU A 624 -0.10 16.52 31.36
N ASP A 625 0.95 16.11 30.63
CA ASP A 625 1.43 16.83 29.45
C ASP A 625 0.34 16.89 28.37
N LEU A 626 -0.39 15.79 28.17
CA LEU A 626 -1.51 15.74 27.22
C LEU A 626 -2.58 16.77 27.58
N LYS A 627 -3.05 16.77 28.84
CA LYS A 627 -4.09 17.68 29.32
C LYS A 627 -3.66 19.14 29.19
N ALA A 628 -2.42 19.45 29.57
CA ALA A 628 -1.87 20.81 29.43
C ALA A 628 -1.90 21.27 27.98
N LYS A 629 -1.43 20.42 27.05
CA LYS A 629 -1.40 20.73 25.60
C LYS A 629 -2.81 20.80 24.99
N ALA A 630 -3.69 19.90 25.39
CA ALA A 630 -5.08 19.92 24.93
C ALA A 630 -5.77 21.22 25.33
N GLN A 631 -5.55 21.65 26.57
CA GLN A 631 -6.09 22.90 27.07
C GLN A 631 -5.46 24.12 26.36
N GLU A 632 -4.13 24.16 26.25
CA GLU A 632 -3.39 25.23 25.57
C GLU A 632 -3.91 25.45 24.15
N HIS A 633 -4.22 24.36 23.45
CA HIS A 633 -4.64 24.39 22.04
C HIS A 633 -6.15 24.18 21.85
N SER A 634 -6.95 24.26 22.91
CA SER A 634 -8.39 23.92 22.88
C SER A 634 -9.17 24.69 21.80
N SER A 635 -8.78 25.93 21.47
CA SER A 635 -9.45 26.68 20.42
C SER A 635 -9.13 26.18 19.00
N GLU A 636 -7.97 25.53 18.79
CA GLU A 636 -7.48 25.10 17.45
C GLU A 636 -7.30 23.58 17.33
N LEU A 637 -7.56 22.83 18.40
CA LEU A 637 -7.35 21.36 18.41
C LEU A 637 -8.31 20.67 17.46
N ALA A 638 -7.78 20.03 16.43
CA ALA A 638 -8.57 19.21 15.48
C ALA A 638 -8.74 17.79 16.01
N CYS A 639 -7.63 17.19 16.43
CA CYS A 639 -7.67 15.79 16.87
C CYS A 639 -6.40 15.38 17.62
N MET A 640 -6.46 14.19 18.20
CA MET A 640 -5.28 13.44 18.64
C MET A 640 -5.17 12.18 17.78
N MET A 641 -3.95 11.79 17.39
CA MET A 641 -3.67 10.48 16.78
C MET A 641 -3.00 9.59 17.81
N ILE A 642 -3.59 8.44 18.10
CA ILE A 642 -3.06 7.48 19.09
C ILE A 642 -3.04 6.08 18.50
N THR A 643 -1.94 5.35 18.71
CA THR A 643 -1.86 3.91 18.44
C THR A 643 -2.25 3.17 19.72
N TYR A 644 -3.17 2.20 19.60
CA TYR A 644 -3.66 1.47 20.80
C TYR A 644 -3.90 0.00 20.49
N PRO A 645 -3.40 -0.95 21.34
CA PRO A 645 -2.38 -0.68 22.35
C PRO A 645 -1.16 0.01 21.74
N SER A 646 -0.36 0.65 22.58
CA SER A 646 0.74 1.51 22.10
C SER A 646 1.79 0.70 21.32
N THR A 647 2.61 1.40 20.54
CA THR A 647 3.76 0.78 19.84
C THR A 647 4.80 0.18 20.81
N HIS A 648 4.64 0.42 22.10
CA HIS A 648 5.43 -0.20 23.15
C HIS A 648 4.92 -1.59 23.56
N GLY A 649 3.82 -2.05 22.95
CA GLY A 649 3.19 -3.34 23.28
C GLY A 649 2.37 -3.33 24.55
N VAL A 650 1.91 -2.14 24.97
CA VAL A 650 1.28 -1.94 26.28
C VAL A 650 -0.12 -1.34 26.14
N PHE A 651 -1.08 -1.85 26.91
CA PHE A 651 -2.40 -1.26 27.08
C PHE A 651 -2.34 -0.16 28.14
N GLU A 652 -2.54 1.08 27.74
CA GLU A 652 -2.54 2.23 28.65
C GLU A 652 -3.79 2.21 29.53
N SER A 653 -3.61 2.16 30.86
CA SER A 653 -4.73 2.05 31.82
C SER A 653 -5.61 3.31 31.82
N ARG A 654 -5.01 4.48 31.55
CA ARG A 654 -5.70 5.78 31.56
C ARG A 654 -6.27 6.19 30.21
N ILE A 655 -6.48 5.25 29.29
CA ILE A 655 -6.90 5.56 27.90
C ILE A 655 -8.21 6.36 27.84
N ARG A 656 -9.19 6.06 28.70
CA ARG A 656 -10.47 6.82 28.70
C ARG A 656 -10.26 8.28 29.12
N GLU A 657 -9.40 8.50 30.11
CA GLU A 657 -9.04 9.84 30.56
C GLU A 657 -8.33 10.66 29.45
N ILE A 658 -7.51 9.97 28.66
CA ILE A 658 -6.85 10.55 27.48
C ILE A 658 -7.90 10.98 26.45
N VAL A 659 -8.84 10.08 26.15
CA VAL A 659 -9.94 10.35 25.19
C VAL A 659 -10.80 11.52 25.65
N ASP A 660 -11.24 11.50 26.92
CA ASP A 660 -12.09 12.54 27.51
C ASP A 660 -11.39 13.92 27.42
N ALA A 661 -10.10 14.00 27.76
CA ALA A 661 -9.33 15.25 27.73
C ALA A 661 -9.29 15.87 26.30
N VAL A 662 -9.21 15.04 25.28
CA VAL A 662 -9.23 15.49 23.86
C VAL A 662 -10.63 15.98 23.48
N HIS A 663 -11.67 15.24 23.85
CA HIS A 663 -13.07 15.63 23.57
C HIS A 663 -13.46 16.92 24.29
N ASP A 664 -13.07 17.06 25.56
CA ASP A 664 -13.35 18.27 26.37
C ASP A 664 -12.69 19.51 25.72
N ALA A 665 -11.57 19.34 25.04
CA ALA A 665 -10.90 20.42 24.29
C ALA A 665 -11.48 20.64 22.88
N GLY A 666 -12.55 19.90 22.53
CA GLY A 666 -13.25 20.03 21.24
C GLY A 666 -12.59 19.29 20.08
N GLY A 667 -11.57 18.48 20.34
CA GLY A 667 -10.90 17.65 19.34
C GLY A 667 -11.60 16.31 19.12
N GLN A 668 -11.15 15.58 18.11
CA GLN A 668 -11.60 14.22 17.81
C GLN A 668 -10.46 13.23 18.11
N VAL A 669 -10.79 11.97 18.39
CA VAL A 669 -9.78 10.94 18.64
C VAL A 669 -9.66 10.01 17.44
N TYR A 670 -8.50 10.07 16.79
CA TYR A 670 -8.13 9.15 15.72
C TYR A 670 -7.30 8.01 16.33
N MET A 671 -7.78 6.77 16.21
CA MET A 671 -7.06 5.59 16.71
C MET A 671 -6.42 4.82 15.54
N ASP A 672 -5.11 4.65 15.61
CA ASP A 672 -4.38 3.82 14.66
C ASP A 672 -4.67 2.35 14.96
N GLY A 673 -5.33 1.67 14.05
CA GLY A 673 -5.74 0.27 14.19
C GLY A 673 -4.71 -0.75 13.70
N ALA A 674 -3.44 -0.38 13.63
CA ALA A 674 -2.37 -1.32 13.26
C ALA A 674 -2.28 -2.48 14.26
N ASN A 675 -2.61 -2.24 15.53
CA ASN A 675 -2.49 -3.22 16.63
C ASN A 675 -3.83 -3.89 16.98
N MET A 676 -4.74 -4.05 16.01
CA MET A 676 -6.04 -4.73 16.24
C MET A 676 -5.90 -6.19 16.68
N ASN A 677 -4.75 -6.81 16.43
CA ASN A 677 -4.46 -8.19 16.89
C ASN A 677 -4.63 -8.37 18.40
N ALA A 678 -4.51 -7.30 19.16
CA ALA A 678 -4.69 -7.33 20.61
C ALA A 678 -6.10 -6.93 21.06
N GLN A 679 -6.99 -6.54 20.13
CA GLN A 679 -8.26 -5.93 20.49
C GLN A 679 -9.49 -6.77 20.12
N VAL A 680 -9.49 -7.45 18.97
CA VAL A 680 -10.68 -8.03 18.37
C VAL A 680 -11.38 -8.99 19.35
N GLY A 681 -12.64 -8.70 19.66
CA GLY A 681 -13.46 -9.51 20.55
C GLY A 681 -13.21 -9.30 22.05
N LEU A 682 -12.17 -8.52 22.41
CA LEU A 682 -11.82 -8.24 23.82
C LEU A 682 -12.07 -6.79 24.18
N THR A 683 -11.78 -5.89 23.26
CA THR A 683 -12.08 -4.46 23.33
C THR A 683 -12.27 -3.95 21.89
N ASN A 684 -12.59 -2.67 21.70
CA ASN A 684 -12.57 -2.07 20.36
C ASN A 684 -12.49 -0.54 20.43
N PRO A 685 -12.03 0.10 19.33
CA PRO A 685 -11.86 1.57 19.30
C PRO A 685 -13.11 2.37 19.66
N GLY A 686 -14.27 2.00 19.13
CA GLY A 686 -15.52 2.70 19.39
C GLY A 686 -15.92 2.61 20.88
N TYR A 687 -15.75 1.44 21.50
CA TYR A 687 -16.05 1.24 22.93
C TYR A 687 -15.06 2.02 23.81
N ILE A 688 -13.81 2.15 23.38
CA ILE A 688 -12.80 2.96 24.09
C ILE A 688 -13.17 4.44 24.03
N GLY A 689 -13.81 4.89 22.95
CA GLY A 689 -14.24 6.28 22.78
C GLY A 689 -13.59 7.00 21.59
N ALA A 690 -12.90 6.27 20.72
CA ALA A 690 -12.34 6.87 19.51
C ALA A 690 -13.45 7.27 18.53
N ASP A 691 -13.18 8.26 17.67
CA ASP A 691 -14.13 8.76 16.67
C ASP A 691 -13.88 8.18 15.29
N VAL A 692 -12.62 7.85 14.98
CA VAL A 692 -12.25 7.21 13.73
C VAL A 692 -11.06 6.28 13.95
N CYS A 693 -11.06 5.16 13.22
CA CYS A 693 -9.96 4.20 13.26
C CYS A 693 -9.68 3.72 11.83
N HIS A 694 -8.42 3.68 11.42
CA HIS A 694 -8.07 2.92 10.21
C HIS A 694 -7.68 1.50 10.60
N LEU A 695 -7.84 0.58 9.68
CA LEU A 695 -7.45 -0.81 9.86
C LEU A 695 -6.36 -1.22 8.86
N ASN A 696 -5.47 -2.09 9.31
CA ASN A 696 -4.49 -2.74 8.44
C ASN A 696 -4.96 -4.19 8.21
N LEU A 697 -5.75 -4.42 7.14
CA LEU A 697 -6.29 -5.77 6.87
C LEU A 697 -5.19 -6.80 6.65
N HIS A 698 -4.01 -6.35 6.25
CA HIS A 698 -2.84 -7.21 6.02
C HIS A 698 -2.10 -7.58 7.32
N LYS A 699 -2.51 -7.07 8.45
CA LYS A 699 -1.98 -7.46 9.77
C LYS A 699 -2.95 -8.42 10.45
N THR A 700 -4.14 -7.95 10.79
CA THR A 700 -5.11 -8.67 11.63
C THR A 700 -6.04 -9.60 10.84
N PHE A 701 -6.29 -9.33 9.54
CA PHE A 701 -7.36 -9.99 8.80
C PHE A 701 -6.86 -10.76 7.56
N ALA A 702 -5.68 -11.33 7.68
CA ALA A 702 -5.10 -12.31 6.73
C ALA A 702 -4.99 -11.85 5.27
N MET A 703 -5.07 -10.55 4.99
CA MET A 703 -4.88 -10.07 3.62
C MET A 703 -3.40 -10.23 3.21
N PRO A 704 -3.12 -10.71 1.99
CA PRO A 704 -1.72 -10.97 1.61
C PRO A 704 -0.88 -9.69 1.53
N HIS A 705 0.39 -9.80 1.89
CA HIS A 705 1.34 -8.70 1.85
C HIS A 705 1.76 -8.30 0.43
N GLY A 706 1.61 -9.20 -0.54
CA GLY A 706 1.88 -8.91 -1.94
C GLY A 706 3.32 -8.53 -2.24
N GLY A 707 4.26 -8.92 -1.38
CA GLY A 707 5.67 -8.59 -1.52
C GLY A 707 6.03 -7.20 -1.01
N GLY A 708 5.16 -6.55 -0.26
CA GLY A 708 5.46 -5.21 0.27
C GLY A 708 4.22 -4.42 0.64
N GLY A 709 3.42 -4.98 1.48
CA GLY A 709 2.23 -4.35 2.01
C GLY A 709 1.09 -4.22 1.00
N PRO A 710 -0.03 -4.78 1.30
CA PRO A 710 -1.20 -4.73 0.43
C PRO A 710 -1.93 -3.41 0.53
N GLY A 711 -2.80 -3.20 -0.40
CA GLY A 711 -3.48 -1.94 -0.56
C GLY A 711 -4.92 -1.95 -0.08
N VAL A 712 -5.16 -2.24 1.18
CA VAL A 712 -6.48 -1.97 1.79
C VAL A 712 -6.25 -1.48 3.22
N GLY A 713 -6.74 -0.26 3.49
CA GLY A 713 -6.67 0.36 4.81
C GLY A 713 -8.00 1.03 5.10
N PRO A 714 -9.06 0.25 5.39
CA PRO A 714 -10.38 0.84 5.64
C PRO A 714 -10.36 1.83 6.79
N ILE A 715 -11.29 2.78 6.76
CA ILE A 715 -11.57 3.58 7.95
C ILE A 715 -12.97 3.24 8.44
N CYS A 716 -13.08 3.12 9.77
CA CYS A 716 -14.35 2.98 10.46
C CYS A 716 -14.58 4.22 11.31
N VAL A 717 -15.81 4.72 11.37
CA VAL A 717 -16.11 6.03 11.98
C VAL A 717 -17.35 5.99 12.85
N ALA A 718 -17.37 6.85 13.88
CA ALA A 718 -18.53 7.11 14.71
C ALA A 718 -19.65 7.77 13.89
N GLU A 719 -20.89 7.69 14.39
CA GLU A 719 -22.10 8.12 13.65
C GLU A 719 -22.01 9.58 13.17
N HIS A 720 -21.48 10.48 14.00
CA HIS A 720 -21.39 11.92 13.62
C HIS A 720 -20.43 12.20 12.48
N LEU A 721 -19.49 11.26 12.20
CA LEU A 721 -18.52 11.37 11.11
C LEU A 721 -18.98 10.63 9.84
N ARG A 722 -19.99 9.79 9.91
CA ARG A 722 -20.47 8.92 8.81
C ARG A 722 -20.73 9.68 7.52
N LYS A 723 -21.37 10.85 7.60
CA LYS A 723 -21.75 11.63 6.41
C LYS A 723 -20.55 12.21 5.64
N PHE A 724 -19.34 12.21 6.26
CA PHE A 724 -18.12 12.74 5.65
C PHE A 724 -17.24 11.66 4.98
N LEU A 725 -17.65 10.39 5.04
CA LEU A 725 -16.89 9.29 4.40
C LEU A 725 -16.67 9.56 2.90
N PRO A 726 -15.52 9.14 2.35
CA PRO A 726 -15.13 9.55 0.99
C PRO A 726 -16.12 9.10 -0.08
N SER A 727 -16.48 10.02 -0.96
CA SER A 727 -17.35 9.84 -2.12
C SER A 727 -16.53 9.61 -3.39
N HIS A 728 -17.19 9.22 -4.49
CA HIS A 728 -16.52 9.00 -5.78
C HIS A 728 -17.42 9.53 -6.91
N SER A 729 -16.83 10.28 -7.84
CA SER A 729 -17.58 10.98 -8.88
C SER A 729 -18.29 10.06 -9.90
N ILE A 730 -17.81 8.82 -10.09
CA ILE A 730 -18.32 7.90 -11.10
C ILE A 730 -19.29 6.89 -10.49
N VAL A 731 -18.94 6.33 -9.32
CA VAL A 731 -19.78 5.33 -8.64
C VAL A 731 -20.13 5.87 -7.26
N PRO A 732 -21.41 6.01 -6.91
CA PRO A 732 -21.78 6.55 -5.61
C PRO A 732 -21.24 5.69 -4.46
N THR A 733 -20.47 6.32 -3.60
CA THR A 733 -19.91 5.75 -2.36
C THR A 733 -19.98 6.83 -1.28
N GLY A 734 -19.72 6.45 -0.04
CA GLY A 734 -19.53 7.38 1.08
C GLY A 734 -20.77 8.07 1.58
N GLY A 735 -20.55 9.16 2.29
CA GLY A 735 -21.59 9.95 2.92
C GLY A 735 -22.13 11.11 2.06
N ASP A 736 -23.23 11.69 2.50
CA ASP A 736 -23.93 12.77 1.75
C ASP A 736 -23.12 14.07 1.68
N GLU A 737 -22.24 14.31 2.66
CA GLU A 737 -21.31 15.44 2.70
C GLU A 737 -19.86 14.94 2.56
N GLY A 738 -19.70 13.79 1.91
CA GLY A 738 -18.41 13.09 1.82
C GLY A 738 -17.30 13.90 1.17
N ILE A 739 -16.10 13.76 1.71
CA ILE A 739 -14.88 14.25 1.02
C ILE A 739 -14.78 13.59 -0.36
N THR A 740 -14.04 14.20 -1.28
CA THR A 740 -13.83 13.61 -2.61
C THR A 740 -12.97 12.36 -2.51
N ALA A 741 -12.80 11.65 -3.62
CA ALA A 741 -12.15 10.33 -3.61
C ALA A 741 -10.70 10.40 -3.13
N VAL A 742 -10.30 9.38 -2.38
CA VAL A 742 -8.92 9.21 -1.88
C VAL A 742 -8.16 8.13 -2.68
N ALA A 743 -8.85 7.46 -3.58
CA ALA A 743 -8.27 6.46 -4.49
C ALA A 743 -8.98 6.54 -5.84
N SER A 744 -8.29 6.12 -6.91
CA SER A 744 -8.84 6.16 -8.28
C SER A 744 -10.06 5.27 -8.45
N ALA A 745 -10.19 4.22 -7.66
CA ALA A 745 -11.28 3.27 -7.75
C ALA A 745 -12.23 3.42 -6.56
N PRO A 746 -13.55 3.21 -6.77
CA PRO A 746 -14.55 3.49 -5.72
C PRO A 746 -14.35 2.72 -4.42
N TRP A 747 -13.81 1.51 -4.50
CA TRP A 747 -13.52 0.66 -3.35
C TRP A 747 -12.04 0.25 -3.33
N GLY A 748 -11.15 1.16 -3.75
CA GLY A 748 -9.71 0.92 -3.68
C GLY A 748 -9.28 -0.37 -4.35
N SER A 749 -8.90 -1.39 -3.56
CA SER A 749 -8.39 -2.67 -4.06
C SER A 749 -9.39 -3.82 -3.85
N ALA A 750 -10.61 -3.65 -4.37
CA ALA A 750 -11.73 -4.56 -4.16
C ALA A 750 -11.44 -6.03 -4.47
N MET A 751 -10.51 -6.31 -5.38
CA MET A 751 -10.09 -7.69 -5.69
C MET A 751 -9.64 -8.46 -4.45
N LEU A 752 -9.11 -7.78 -3.44
CA LEU A 752 -8.55 -8.43 -2.24
C LEU A 752 -9.60 -8.68 -1.15
N PHE A 753 -10.77 -8.06 -1.25
CA PHE A 753 -11.80 -8.14 -0.22
C PHE A 753 -12.29 -9.58 0.06
N PRO A 754 -12.43 -10.45 -0.96
CA PRO A 754 -12.88 -11.83 -0.69
C PRO A 754 -11.99 -12.58 0.30
N ILE A 755 -10.71 -12.20 0.40
CA ILE A 755 -9.75 -12.84 1.32
C ILE A 755 -10.11 -12.50 2.77
N THR A 756 -10.18 -11.21 3.10
CA THR A 756 -10.54 -10.77 4.45
C THR A 756 -11.98 -11.18 4.80
N TYR A 757 -12.89 -11.06 3.84
CA TYR A 757 -14.27 -11.50 4.03
C TYR A 757 -14.31 -12.99 4.41
N GLY A 758 -13.57 -13.83 3.68
CA GLY A 758 -13.47 -15.26 3.97
C GLY A 758 -12.86 -15.54 5.34
N TYR A 759 -11.81 -14.84 5.69
CA TYR A 759 -11.16 -14.98 6.99
C TYR A 759 -12.16 -14.69 8.14
N ILE A 760 -12.88 -13.58 8.04
CA ILE A 760 -13.87 -13.19 9.05
C ILE A 760 -15.03 -14.22 9.10
N LYS A 761 -15.56 -14.61 7.91
CA LYS A 761 -16.69 -15.54 7.86
C LYS A 761 -16.32 -16.95 8.33
N MET A 762 -15.08 -17.38 8.10
CA MET A 762 -14.65 -18.72 8.54
C MET A 762 -14.31 -18.79 10.04
N LEU A 763 -13.78 -17.70 10.61
CA LEU A 763 -13.51 -17.64 12.06
C LEU A 763 -14.78 -17.33 12.86
N GLY A 764 -15.60 -16.45 12.36
CA GLY A 764 -16.76 -15.95 13.13
C GLY A 764 -16.34 -15.16 14.36
N GLY A 765 -17.30 -14.74 15.16
CA GLY A 765 -17.01 -13.93 16.35
C GLY A 765 -16.16 -14.65 17.39
N GLU A 766 -16.45 -15.94 17.62
CA GLU A 766 -15.70 -16.77 18.59
C GLU A 766 -14.26 -17.01 18.14
N GLY A 767 -14.08 -17.37 16.87
CA GLY A 767 -12.74 -17.66 16.33
C GLY A 767 -11.84 -16.43 16.29
N LEU A 768 -12.39 -15.26 15.97
CA LEU A 768 -11.66 -13.99 15.98
C LEU A 768 -11.19 -13.63 17.40
N LYS A 769 -12.08 -13.81 18.39
CA LYS A 769 -11.71 -13.59 19.81
C LYS A 769 -10.61 -14.55 20.24
N ALA A 770 -10.77 -15.84 19.91
CA ALA A 770 -9.75 -16.86 20.25
C ALA A 770 -8.39 -16.56 19.62
N ALA A 771 -8.37 -16.04 18.39
CA ALA A 771 -7.14 -15.62 17.72
C ALA A 771 -6.45 -14.49 18.50
N THR A 772 -7.22 -13.48 18.93
CA THR A 772 -6.68 -12.37 19.72
C THR A 772 -6.13 -12.85 21.08
N GLU A 773 -6.87 -13.72 21.75
CA GLU A 773 -6.45 -14.29 23.03
C GLU A 773 -5.12 -15.06 22.86
N MET A 774 -5.01 -15.86 21.80
CA MET A 774 -3.79 -16.63 21.55
C MET A 774 -2.60 -15.75 21.20
N ALA A 775 -2.78 -14.66 20.44
CA ALA A 775 -1.71 -13.71 20.17
C ALA A 775 -1.13 -13.12 21.48
N ILE A 776 -2.01 -12.80 22.42
CA ILE A 776 -1.62 -12.28 23.75
C ILE A 776 -0.91 -13.37 24.58
N VAL A 777 -1.41 -14.61 24.55
CA VAL A 777 -0.78 -15.74 25.22
C VAL A 777 0.63 -15.96 24.66
N ASN A 778 0.78 -15.98 23.35
CA ASN A 778 2.06 -16.24 22.67
C ASN A 778 3.11 -15.19 23.05
N ALA A 779 2.76 -13.90 23.03
CA ALA A 779 3.66 -12.81 23.37
C ALA A 779 4.10 -12.91 24.86
N ASN A 780 3.16 -13.17 25.76
CA ASN A 780 3.46 -13.29 27.19
C ASN A 780 4.24 -14.56 27.52
N TYR A 781 3.99 -15.67 26.78
CA TYR A 781 4.79 -16.89 26.90
C TYR A 781 6.26 -16.62 26.56
N MET A 782 6.51 -16.01 25.40
CA MET A 782 7.86 -15.75 24.95
C MET A 782 8.57 -14.74 25.88
N SER A 783 7.87 -13.67 26.27
CA SER A 783 8.40 -12.68 27.22
C SER A 783 8.81 -13.34 28.54
N SER A 784 7.94 -14.22 29.09
CA SER A 784 8.22 -14.92 30.35
C SER A 784 9.38 -15.91 30.21
N ALA A 785 9.42 -16.66 29.10
CA ALA A 785 10.47 -17.67 28.88
C ALA A 785 11.85 -17.04 28.65
N LEU A 786 11.90 -15.83 28.11
CA LEU A 786 13.17 -15.11 27.85
C LEU A 786 13.63 -14.24 29.03
N LYS A 787 12.80 -14.08 30.05
CA LYS A 787 13.00 -13.10 31.14
C LYS A 787 14.38 -13.16 31.83
N SER A 788 14.92 -14.35 31.96
CA SER A 788 16.26 -14.52 32.60
C SER A 788 17.42 -14.04 31.72
N GLU A 789 17.22 -14.01 30.40
CA GLU A 789 18.28 -13.71 29.42
C GLU A 789 18.10 -12.34 28.74
N TYR A 790 16.85 -11.93 28.52
CA TYR A 790 16.51 -10.69 27.83
C TYR A 790 15.44 -9.96 28.62
N ARG A 791 15.70 -8.72 28.95
CA ARG A 791 14.71 -7.86 29.58
C ARG A 791 13.65 -7.47 28.53
N THR A 792 12.36 -7.55 28.88
CA THR A 792 11.30 -6.89 28.12
C THR A 792 11.37 -5.40 28.47
N TYR A 793 11.55 -4.54 27.46
CA TYR A 793 11.85 -3.11 27.66
C TYR A 793 10.68 -2.38 28.31
N TYR A 794 9.45 -2.61 27.79
CA TYR A 794 8.22 -2.04 28.35
C TYR A 794 7.20 -3.13 28.68
N SER A 795 6.46 -2.94 29.74
CA SER A 795 5.36 -3.81 30.14
C SER A 795 4.28 -2.99 30.82
N GLY A 796 3.08 -3.50 30.87
CA GLY A 796 1.98 -2.88 31.63
C GLY A 796 2.21 -2.94 33.14
N GLU A 797 1.33 -2.33 33.90
CA GLU A 797 1.40 -2.23 35.38
C GLU A 797 1.51 -3.61 36.06
N THR A 798 0.97 -4.65 35.43
CA THR A 798 1.03 -6.03 35.93
C THR A 798 2.27 -6.79 35.49
N GLY A 799 3.17 -6.14 34.73
CA GLY A 799 4.36 -6.79 34.15
C GLY A 799 4.05 -7.63 32.91
N ARG A 800 2.87 -7.44 32.31
CA ARG A 800 2.44 -8.16 31.10
C ARG A 800 2.56 -7.28 29.87
N VAL A 801 2.64 -7.95 28.70
CA VAL A 801 2.63 -7.29 27.39
C VAL A 801 1.31 -7.59 26.65
N GLY A 802 1.01 -6.83 25.61
CA GLY A 802 -0.11 -7.10 24.74
C GLY A 802 0.19 -8.29 23.80
N HIS A 803 0.07 -8.08 22.50
CA HIS A 803 0.35 -9.10 21.48
C HIS A 803 1.78 -9.07 20.95
N GLU A 804 2.59 -8.11 21.40
CA GLU A 804 3.97 -7.90 20.96
C GLU A 804 4.84 -7.51 22.18
N MET A 805 6.14 -7.68 22.06
CA MET A 805 7.09 -7.32 23.13
C MET A 805 8.34 -6.69 22.52
N ILE A 806 8.98 -5.82 23.28
CA ILE A 806 10.25 -5.18 22.91
C ILE A 806 11.36 -5.79 23.75
N LEU A 807 12.27 -6.53 23.12
CA LEU A 807 13.43 -7.10 23.79
C LEU A 807 14.57 -6.08 23.81
N ASP A 808 15.12 -5.85 24.98
CA ASP A 808 16.16 -4.87 25.27
C ASP A 808 17.54 -5.40 24.88
N LEU A 809 18.19 -4.75 23.90
CA LEU A 809 19.57 -5.02 23.50
C LEU A 809 20.44 -3.78 23.70
N THR A 810 19.96 -2.77 24.42
CA THR A 810 20.63 -1.47 24.55
C THR A 810 22.02 -1.59 25.17
N HIS A 811 22.24 -2.63 26.01
CA HIS A 811 23.52 -2.88 26.69
C HIS A 811 24.48 -3.72 25.83
N PHE A 812 24.01 -4.44 24.78
CA PHE A 812 24.84 -5.40 24.02
C PHE A 812 26.08 -4.75 23.38
N LYS A 813 25.90 -3.52 22.84
CA LYS A 813 27.03 -2.81 22.23
C LYS A 813 28.13 -2.50 23.24
N LYS A 814 27.75 -2.13 24.46
CA LYS A 814 28.71 -1.84 25.56
C LYS A 814 29.33 -3.12 26.09
N ASP A 815 28.52 -4.13 26.37
CA ASP A 815 28.95 -5.33 27.09
C ASP A 815 29.66 -6.34 26.18
N TYR A 816 29.27 -6.45 24.90
CA TYR A 816 29.77 -7.46 23.97
C TYR A 816 30.36 -6.88 22.67
N ASN A 817 30.29 -5.57 22.46
CA ASN A 817 30.63 -4.88 21.20
C ASN A 817 29.80 -5.38 19.97
N ILE A 818 28.58 -5.84 20.23
CA ILE A 818 27.65 -6.39 19.23
C ILE A 818 26.39 -5.53 19.24
N ASP A 819 25.88 -5.16 18.04
CA ASP A 819 24.67 -4.35 17.94
C ASP A 819 23.45 -5.20 17.52
N CYS A 820 22.26 -4.61 17.59
CA CYS A 820 21.03 -5.33 17.24
C CYS A 820 20.99 -5.79 15.78
N GLY A 821 21.70 -5.11 14.88
CA GLY A 821 21.84 -5.53 13.48
C GLY A 821 22.62 -6.83 13.34
N ASP A 822 23.69 -7.00 14.14
CA ASP A 822 24.48 -8.24 14.15
C ASP A 822 23.62 -9.42 14.60
N ILE A 823 22.82 -9.21 15.65
CA ILE A 823 21.90 -10.25 16.16
C ILE A 823 20.85 -10.59 15.09
N ALA A 824 20.33 -9.59 14.39
CA ALA A 824 19.37 -9.82 13.30
C ALA A 824 19.99 -10.63 12.14
N HIS A 825 21.25 -10.35 11.81
CA HIS A 825 21.98 -11.12 10.81
C HIS A 825 22.22 -12.56 11.29
N ARG A 826 22.57 -12.71 12.57
CA ARG A 826 22.79 -14.05 13.14
C ARG A 826 21.52 -14.89 13.16
N LEU A 827 20.34 -14.28 13.40
CA LEU A 827 19.05 -14.97 13.31
C LEU A 827 18.83 -15.62 11.93
N MET A 828 19.38 -15.01 10.85
CA MET A 828 19.27 -15.63 9.51
C MET A 828 19.99 -16.97 9.42
N ASP A 829 21.12 -17.13 10.11
CA ASP A 829 21.86 -18.41 10.13
C ASP A 829 21.05 -19.50 10.84
N TYR A 830 20.19 -19.10 11.79
CA TYR A 830 19.28 -20.01 12.49
C TYR A 830 17.99 -20.28 11.71
N GLY A 831 17.81 -19.63 10.55
CA GLY A 831 16.66 -19.83 9.69
C GLY A 831 15.48 -18.90 10.02
N PHE A 832 15.71 -17.83 10.78
CA PHE A 832 14.67 -16.86 11.12
C PHE A 832 14.85 -15.56 10.36
N HIS A 833 13.76 -15.02 9.84
CA HIS A 833 13.69 -13.63 9.39
C HIS A 833 13.64 -12.77 10.66
N ALA A 834 14.58 -11.86 10.79
CA ALA A 834 14.67 -11.07 12.04
C ALA A 834 13.44 -10.19 12.26
N PRO A 835 13.05 -9.99 13.52
CA PRO A 835 12.01 -9.03 13.89
C PRO A 835 12.41 -7.59 13.54
N THR A 836 11.50 -6.65 13.77
CA THR A 836 11.74 -5.22 13.54
C THR A 836 12.83 -4.72 14.49
N LEU A 837 13.81 -4.00 13.92
CA LEU A 837 14.98 -3.51 14.65
C LEU A 837 14.81 -2.04 15.05
N SER A 838 15.28 -1.70 16.25
CA SER A 838 15.43 -0.32 16.71
C SER A 838 14.16 0.51 16.52
N PHE A 839 13.03 -0.07 16.86
CA PHE A 839 11.73 0.60 16.84
C PHE A 839 10.82 0.00 17.91
N PRO A 840 10.13 0.83 18.68
CA PRO A 840 10.23 2.32 18.73
C PRO A 840 11.48 2.81 19.47
N VAL A 841 12.23 1.93 20.13
CA VAL A 841 13.43 2.24 20.91
C VAL A 841 14.67 1.75 20.13
N HIS A 842 15.73 2.55 20.15
CA HIS A 842 17.02 2.21 19.51
C HIS A 842 17.65 1.00 20.21
N GLU A 843 18.29 0.14 19.43
CA GLU A 843 18.94 -1.10 19.94
C GLU A 843 17.96 -2.02 20.66
N THR A 844 16.82 -2.32 20.00
CA THR A 844 15.84 -3.29 20.52
C THR A 844 15.33 -4.17 19.37
N LEU A 845 14.69 -5.29 19.73
CA LEU A 845 13.93 -6.14 18.79
C LEU A 845 12.46 -6.12 19.20
N MET A 846 11.60 -5.77 18.26
CA MET A 846 10.14 -5.87 18.46
C MET A 846 9.68 -7.23 17.94
N VAL A 847 9.21 -8.09 18.83
CA VAL A 847 8.77 -9.46 18.51
C VAL A 847 7.24 -9.54 18.65
N GLU A 848 6.59 -9.97 17.60
CA GLU A 848 5.13 -10.12 17.53
C GLU A 848 4.80 -11.55 17.09
N PRO A 849 4.66 -12.52 18.02
CA PRO A 849 4.22 -13.86 17.68
C PRO A 849 2.71 -13.83 17.42
N THR A 850 2.30 -14.24 16.22
CA THR A 850 0.90 -14.22 15.85
C THR A 850 0.13 -15.41 16.43
N GLU A 851 -1.20 -15.37 16.34
CA GLU A 851 -2.08 -16.44 16.79
C GLU A 851 -1.81 -17.79 16.11
N SER A 852 -1.21 -17.75 14.93
CA SER A 852 -0.98 -18.96 14.14
C SER A 852 0.36 -19.67 14.46
N GLU A 853 1.17 -19.11 15.37
CA GLU A 853 2.46 -19.70 15.71
C GLU A 853 2.27 -20.92 16.63
N PRO A 854 2.78 -22.09 16.24
CA PRO A 854 2.76 -23.24 17.15
C PRO A 854 3.83 -23.09 18.22
N LYS A 855 3.56 -23.66 19.42
CA LYS A 855 4.49 -23.62 20.56
C LYS A 855 5.89 -24.06 20.16
N ALA A 856 6.01 -25.14 19.38
CA ALA A 856 7.33 -25.67 18.96
C ALA A 856 8.19 -24.64 18.21
N GLU A 857 7.56 -23.81 17.38
CA GLU A 857 8.32 -22.78 16.65
C GLU A 857 8.73 -21.61 17.57
N MET A 858 7.87 -21.25 18.52
CA MET A 858 8.23 -20.28 19.56
C MET A 858 9.39 -20.78 20.42
N ASP A 859 9.36 -22.05 20.82
CA ASP A 859 10.44 -22.70 21.58
C ASP A 859 11.77 -22.65 20.80
N ARG A 860 11.71 -22.92 19.49
CA ARG A 860 12.89 -22.82 18.61
C ARG A 860 13.46 -21.40 18.57
N PHE A 861 12.59 -20.39 18.49
CA PHE A 861 13.00 -18.99 18.48
C PHE A 861 13.61 -18.59 19.84
N ILE A 862 12.98 -19.00 20.93
CA ILE A 862 13.50 -18.78 22.31
C ILE A 862 14.90 -19.40 22.44
N ALA A 863 15.04 -20.67 22.06
CA ALA A 863 16.33 -21.38 22.12
C ALA A 863 17.40 -20.68 21.28
N THR A 864 16.99 -20.16 20.10
CA THR A 864 17.89 -19.41 19.22
C THR A 864 18.41 -18.12 19.88
N LEU A 865 17.51 -17.33 20.46
CA LEU A 865 17.94 -16.09 21.13
C LEU A 865 18.87 -16.37 22.29
N ILE A 866 18.58 -17.40 23.12
CA ILE A 866 19.42 -17.81 24.23
C ILE A 866 20.83 -18.21 23.72
N GLN A 867 20.87 -18.98 22.62
CA GLN A 867 22.16 -19.41 22.04
C GLN A 867 22.92 -18.21 21.44
N ILE A 868 22.25 -17.27 20.77
CA ILE A 868 22.92 -16.07 20.25
C ILE A 868 23.52 -15.24 21.38
N LYS A 869 22.83 -15.11 22.53
CA LYS A 869 23.39 -14.41 23.69
C LYS A 869 24.67 -15.08 24.19
N ARG A 870 24.65 -16.42 24.28
CA ARG A 870 25.89 -17.19 24.68
C ARG A 870 27.02 -16.93 23.68
N GLU A 871 26.71 -16.88 22.37
CA GLU A 871 27.70 -16.55 21.34
C GLU A 871 28.26 -15.14 21.53
N CYS A 872 27.46 -14.19 21.98
CA CYS A 872 27.89 -12.81 22.29
C CYS A 872 28.82 -12.80 23.50
N GLU A 873 28.48 -13.56 24.56
CA GLU A 873 29.26 -13.70 25.76
C GLU A 873 30.64 -14.34 25.46
N GLU A 874 30.64 -15.40 24.64
CA GLU A 874 31.88 -16.07 24.19
C GLU A 874 32.77 -15.13 23.37
N ALA A 875 32.14 -14.34 22.44
CA ALA A 875 32.89 -13.37 21.65
C ALA A 875 33.54 -12.29 22.52
N ALA A 876 32.83 -11.80 23.52
CA ALA A 876 33.35 -10.80 24.47
C ALA A 876 34.49 -11.39 25.32
N ALA A 877 34.32 -12.62 25.81
CA ALA A 877 35.32 -13.30 26.64
C ALA A 877 36.61 -13.58 25.86
N SER A 878 36.53 -13.92 24.58
CA SER A 878 37.69 -14.16 23.71
C SER A 878 38.36 -12.86 23.26
N GLY A 879 37.66 -11.76 23.24
CA GLY A 879 38.15 -10.48 22.71
C GLY A 879 38.36 -10.47 21.19
N GLU A 880 37.91 -11.50 20.49
CA GLU A 880 38.11 -11.60 19.03
C GLU A 880 37.09 -10.78 18.25
N ALA A 881 37.60 -9.85 17.45
CA ALA A 881 36.76 -9.05 16.57
C ALA A 881 36.13 -9.90 15.44
N ASP A 882 36.83 -10.94 14.98
CA ASP A 882 36.36 -11.89 13.98
C ASP A 882 35.60 -13.01 14.68
N ASN A 883 34.31 -12.84 14.87
CA ASN A 883 33.47 -13.81 15.58
C ASN A 883 32.18 -14.14 14.80
N VAL A 884 31.54 -15.22 15.21
CA VAL A 884 30.39 -15.81 14.47
C VAL A 884 29.17 -14.90 14.40
N VAL A 885 29.01 -13.98 15.36
CA VAL A 885 27.85 -13.07 15.38
C VAL A 885 28.08 -11.89 14.43
N VAL A 886 29.25 -11.26 14.52
CA VAL A 886 29.59 -10.07 13.70
C VAL A 886 29.67 -10.42 12.21
N ASN A 887 30.09 -11.63 11.85
CA ASN A 887 30.24 -12.06 10.46
C ASN A 887 28.94 -12.62 9.84
N ALA A 888 27.93 -12.84 10.65
CA ALA A 888 26.64 -13.34 10.13
C ALA A 888 26.03 -12.37 9.11
N PRO A 889 25.27 -12.86 8.11
CA PRO A 889 24.90 -14.26 7.89
C PRO A 889 25.90 -14.97 6.97
N HIS A 890 26.08 -16.27 7.22
CA HIS A 890 27.05 -17.11 6.49
C HIS A 890 26.39 -17.73 5.24
N THR A 891 27.01 -17.56 4.08
CA THR A 891 26.50 -18.05 2.80
C THR A 891 27.03 -19.45 2.49
N ALA A 892 26.35 -20.17 1.59
CA ALA A 892 26.83 -21.46 1.08
C ALA A 892 28.19 -21.31 0.39
N ALA A 893 28.40 -20.19 -0.30
CA ALA A 893 29.68 -19.93 -1.01
C ALA A 893 30.85 -19.84 -0.03
N GLU A 894 30.67 -19.14 1.10
CA GLU A 894 31.69 -19.05 2.14
C GLU A 894 32.00 -20.42 2.75
N ILE A 895 30.95 -21.18 3.08
CA ILE A 895 31.11 -22.50 3.72
C ILE A 895 31.86 -23.48 2.81
N CYS A 896 31.63 -23.42 1.51
CA CYS A 896 32.27 -24.29 0.53
C CYS A 896 33.63 -23.76 0.04
N GLY A 897 33.95 -22.51 0.38
CA GLY A 897 35.22 -21.85 -0.03
C GLY A 897 36.34 -22.03 1.00
N GLU A 898 37.31 -21.16 0.89
CA GLU A 898 38.38 -21.05 1.90
C GLU A 898 37.78 -20.52 3.21
N TRP A 899 38.30 -21.03 4.34
CA TRP A 899 37.77 -20.65 5.67
C TRP A 899 38.89 -20.10 6.51
N SER A 900 38.84 -18.82 6.75
CA SER A 900 39.89 -18.11 7.53
C SER A 900 39.43 -17.65 8.89
N HIS A 901 38.19 -17.92 9.26
CA HIS A 901 37.67 -17.50 10.58
C HIS A 901 38.20 -18.39 11.72
N PRO A 902 38.34 -17.83 12.93
CA PRO A 902 38.84 -18.61 14.08
C PRO A 902 37.83 -19.60 14.65
N TYR A 903 36.58 -19.57 14.22
CA TYR A 903 35.52 -20.49 14.63
C TYR A 903 35.24 -21.52 13.52
N THR A 904 34.61 -22.64 13.87
CA THR A 904 34.36 -23.72 12.92
C THR A 904 33.18 -23.44 11.98
N ARG A 905 33.23 -24.03 10.78
CA ARG A 905 32.09 -23.99 9.84
C ARG A 905 30.82 -24.52 10.50
N GLU A 906 30.93 -25.55 11.32
CA GLU A 906 29.80 -26.14 12.04
C GLU A 906 29.12 -25.12 12.97
N LYS A 907 29.94 -24.41 13.79
CA LYS A 907 29.45 -23.33 14.67
C LYS A 907 28.74 -22.22 13.85
N ALA A 908 29.26 -21.93 12.65
CA ALA A 908 28.67 -20.91 11.77
C ALA A 908 27.28 -21.29 11.30
N VAL A 909 27.06 -22.55 10.87
CA VAL A 909 25.84 -22.92 10.15
C VAL A 909 24.90 -23.89 10.88
N PHE A 910 25.41 -24.63 11.88
CA PHE A 910 24.61 -25.62 12.63
C PHE A 910 24.74 -25.44 14.14
N PRO A 911 24.56 -24.21 14.66
CA PRO A 911 24.78 -23.96 16.09
C PRO A 911 23.77 -24.68 17.00
N LEU A 912 22.63 -25.15 16.45
CA LEU A 912 21.64 -25.98 17.17
C LEU A 912 21.18 -27.10 16.25
N ASP A 913 20.88 -28.27 16.82
CA ASP A 913 20.61 -29.48 16.05
C ASP A 913 19.41 -29.37 15.11
N PHE A 914 18.34 -28.68 15.52
CA PHE A 914 17.14 -28.55 14.69
C PHE A 914 17.42 -27.85 13.34
N ILE A 915 18.52 -27.09 13.24
CA ILE A 915 18.86 -26.39 11.99
C ILE A 915 19.27 -27.37 10.90
N ARG A 916 19.87 -28.50 11.27
CA ARG A 916 20.36 -29.53 10.31
C ARG A 916 19.25 -30.04 9.39
N GLU A 917 18.04 -30.18 9.92
CA GLU A 917 16.91 -30.74 9.17
C GLU A 917 16.41 -29.82 8.05
N SER A 918 16.69 -28.51 8.15
CA SER A 918 16.04 -27.52 7.28
C SER A 918 16.86 -26.24 7.13
N LYS A 919 18.19 -26.38 7.02
CA LYS A 919 19.10 -25.24 6.84
C LYS A 919 18.75 -24.45 5.57
N PHE A 920 18.65 -23.15 5.72
CA PHE A 920 18.59 -22.19 4.64
C PHE A 920 19.86 -21.33 4.67
N PHE A 921 20.47 -21.13 3.51
CA PHE A 921 21.62 -20.24 3.35
C PHE A 921 21.19 -18.92 2.72
N PRO A 922 21.50 -17.78 3.33
CA PRO A 922 21.33 -16.49 2.68
C PRO A 922 22.12 -16.40 1.37
N TYR A 923 21.64 -15.60 0.44
CA TYR A 923 22.30 -15.47 -0.88
C TYR A 923 23.60 -14.70 -0.80
N VAL A 924 23.65 -13.69 0.06
CA VAL A 924 24.83 -12.82 0.22
C VAL A 924 25.10 -12.66 1.71
N SER A 925 26.37 -12.38 2.03
CA SER A 925 26.83 -12.06 3.37
C SER A 925 26.34 -10.66 3.76
N LYS A 926 26.75 -10.20 4.92
CA LYS A 926 26.37 -8.90 5.50
C LYS A 926 26.59 -7.74 4.53
N ILE A 927 25.55 -6.95 4.30
CA ILE A 927 25.56 -5.82 3.37
C ILE A 927 25.95 -4.53 4.11
N ASP A 928 26.87 -3.74 3.51
CA ASP A 928 27.20 -2.41 3.99
C ASP A 928 26.08 -1.41 3.63
N ASN A 929 25.22 -1.17 4.58
CA ASN A 929 24.11 -0.24 4.42
C ASN A 929 24.57 1.21 4.21
N GLY A 930 25.61 1.62 4.92
CA GLY A 930 26.17 2.96 4.80
C GLY A 930 26.69 3.24 3.39
N TYR A 931 27.36 2.27 2.79
CA TYR A 931 27.77 2.36 1.38
C TYR A 931 26.54 2.48 0.48
N GLY A 932 25.55 1.61 0.66
CA GLY A 932 24.32 1.61 -0.13
C GLY A 932 23.57 2.94 -0.06
N ASP A 933 23.47 3.55 1.12
CA ASP A 933 22.80 4.84 1.32
C ASP A 933 23.48 5.97 0.55
N ARG A 934 24.80 5.90 0.41
CA ARG A 934 25.57 6.92 -0.31
C ARG A 934 25.62 6.67 -1.82
N ASN A 935 25.40 5.45 -2.26
CA ASN A 935 25.56 5.02 -3.65
C ASN A 935 24.25 4.47 -4.22
N LEU A 936 23.28 5.36 -4.46
CA LEU A 936 21.95 5.00 -4.93
C LEU A 936 21.96 4.53 -6.39
N VAL A 937 21.34 3.38 -6.66
CA VAL A 937 21.14 2.83 -7.99
C VAL A 937 19.64 2.82 -8.29
N CYS A 938 19.24 3.48 -9.38
CA CYS A 938 17.83 3.64 -9.75
C CYS A 938 17.43 2.83 -10.99
N ARG A 939 18.37 2.15 -11.62
CA ARG A 939 18.16 1.30 -12.80
C ARG A 939 19.32 0.32 -12.94
N CYS A 940 19.12 -0.74 -13.72
CA CYS A 940 20.23 -1.62 -14.10
C CYS A 940 21.24 -0.84 -14.92
N THR A 941 22.48 -0.89 -14.53
CA THR A 941 23.61 -0.38 -15.33
C THR A 941 24.18 -1.51 -16.18
N GLU A 942 24.69 -1.18 -17.34
CA GLU A 942 25.36 -2.13 -18.22
C GLU A 942 26.69 -2.57 -17.62
#